data_c5090ef19bf1f2c602ff5f9c4b2782c3
#
_entry.id   c5090ef19bf1f2c602ff5f9c4b2782c3
#
_cell.length_a   1.000
_cell.length_b   1.000
_cell.length_c   1.000
_cell.angle_alpha   90.00
_cell.angle_beta   90.00
_cell.angle_gamma   90.00
#
_symmetry.space_group_name_H-M   'P 1'
#
loop_
_entity.id
_entity.type
_entity.pdbx_description
1 polymer ?
#
loop_
_entity_poly.entity_id
_entity_poly.type
_entity_poly.pdbx_seq_one_letter_code
_entity_poly.pdbx_strand_id
1 'polypeptide(L)'
;MIPDKYARYRPEANFIKRYMDEKCAAESSDYDPNSNVSSKNLATLASESGKRGRIYTSRLMMHDMLAAMYGEEEADSYINNLETHRVYCHDETGQIPQIYCASITMYPFLLHGLKGLGGTSDAPKTLQSFAGGFVNLVFAASAQVLGAIATPEFLAYMNYFLVKEYGEDYYLKPDTQAELFGRKRTIDNVITDTFAQVVYSVNQPAAARGNQAVFWNISYFDEPYFRGLFEGFAFPDGTVMTDLWESLWWLQVRFMKWFNQERLRKIITFPVETFSLLNDGKTAVDQRALKHIAEMYAEGHSFFTYTSDSVDSLSSCCFAPDTLFSIWDQHNTLLVGAAARLYQMLEQEQDFRVRVLLGEEVVPATFIRLPGRQMYFITIDIAPNARHMYEVTDNHLFPTRRGDIQAKELVEGDEVQYWDPENRVYSYRPVSEVIESANTYDYVYCLEVDAGCEPYFMLPSGVITHNCRLKNNIVENQFTYSLGAGGIATGSKRVMTININRLVQECGGDMAKAKASLDDLTAHLHRYLKAYNAMVKDAQAKHMIPLYDAGFVSPEKQYLTVGINGLVEAAEYLGIPVGDNKGYSEFTDLILDTIHRRNVADAEPGVMFNTEYVPAESLGVKNAKWDKADGLSVPRACYNSYFFAVEDPRTTVLDKIRLHGNRYIRNLDGGSACHINLEEHLTARQYELLILNAIHEGCSYFTFNVPNTICSDCGHISKHKLEKCPKCGSENLDYATRIIGYLTRVSKWSAERKNEYDRRYFGGQEYEDQAES
;
A
#
# COMPACT_ATOMS: atom_id res chain seq x y z
N MET A 1 0.97 -29.28 -47.09
CA MET A 1 1.87 -28.40 -46.29
C MET A 1 0.98 -27.32 -45.62
N ILE A 2 1.17 -27.06 -44.34
CA ILE A 2 0.38 -26.01 -43.65
C ILE A 2 0.99 -24.64 -44.03
N PRO A 3 0.18 -23.66 -44.49
CA PRO A 3 0.70 -22.32 -44.81
C PRO A 3 1.40 -21.67 -43.59
N ASP A 4 2.46 -20.89 -43.83
CA ASP A 4 3.31 -20.27 -42.79
C ASP A 4 2.54 -19.42 -41.80
N LYS A 5 1.47 -18.73 -42.26
CA LYS A 5 0.59 -17.97 -41.36
C LYS A 5 -0.07 -18.78 -40.25
N TYR A 6 -0.18 -20.11 -40.41
CA TYR A 6 -0.67 -21.01 -39.36
C TYR A 6 0.48 -21.72 -38.63
N ALA A 7 1.62 -21.95 -39.30
CA ALA A 7 2.76 -22.65 -38.72
C ALA A 7 3.31 -21.92 -37.47
N ARG A 8 3.31 -20.59 -37.49
CA ARG A 8 3.73 -19.75 -36.34
C ARG A 8 2.91 -19.97 -35.04
N TYR A 9 1.68 -20.51 -35.15
CA TYR A 9 0.82 -20.82 -34.01
C TYR A 9 0.95 -22.29 -33.55
N ARG A 10 1.91 -23.04 -34.06
CA ARG A 10 2.13 -24.43 -33.64
C ARG A 10 2.48 -24.57 -32.18
N PRO A 11 3.29 -23.68 -31.55
CA PRO A 11 3.56 -23.73 -30.11
C PRO A 11 2.30 -23.60 -29.27
N GLU A 12 1.40 -22.68 -29.61
CA GLU A 12 0.12 -22.48 -28.90
C GLU A 12 -0.79 -23.71 -29.05
N ALA A 13 -0.88 -24.30 -30.23
CA ALA A 13 -1.65 -25.52 -30.45
C ALA A 13 -1.08 -26.73 -29.65
N ASN A 14 0.23 -26.83 -29.51
CA ASN A 14 0.89 -27.83 -28.71
C ASN A 14 0.66 -27.58 -27.20
N PHE A 15 0.74 -26.31 -26.79
CA PHE A 15 0.42 -25.91 -25.40
C PHE A 15 -1.02 -26.31 -25.03
N ILE A 16 -2.01 -26.00 -25.87
CA ILE A 16 -3.41 -26.33 -25.61
C ILE A 16 -3.58 -27.86 -25.39
N LYS A 17 -2.95 -28.69 -26.23
CA LYS A 17 -2.99 -30.16 -26.09
C LYS A 17 -2.38 -30.60 -24.74
N ARG A 18 -1.18 -30.12 -24.42
CA ARG A 18 -0.52 -30.43 -23.16
C ARG A 18 -1.32 -29.98 -21.98
N TYR A 19 -1.85 -28.74 -21.99
CA TYR A 19 -2.69 -28.19 -20.93
C TYR A 19 -3.92 -29.08 -20.64
N MET A 20 -4.56 -29.65 -21.64
CA MET A 20 -5.70 -30.54 -21.44
C MET A 20 -5.31 -31.84 -20.72
N ASP A 21 -4.10 -32.32 -20.95
CA ASP A 21 -3.60 -33.58 -20.37
C ASP A 21 -3.05 -33.43 -18.94
N GLU A 22 -2.59 -32.23 -18.55
CA GLU A 22 -1.98 -31.97 -17.24
C GLU A 22 -3.01 -31.83 -16.11
N LYS A 23 -2.62 -32.17 -14.87
CA LYS A 23 -3.53 -32.20 -13.72
C LYS A 23 -3.86 -30.84 -13.11
N CYS A 24 -2.95 -29.86 -13.19
CA CYS A 24 -3.05 -28.54 -12.54
C CYS A 24 -2.76 -27.40 -13.52
N ALA A 25 -3.62 -26.38 -13.53
CA ALA A 25 -3.47 -25.21 -14.40
C ALA A 25 -2.18 -24.43 -14.12
N ALA A 26 -1.79 -24.30 -12.84
CA ALA A 26 -0.57 -23.58 -12.44
C ALA A 26 0.71 -24.28 -12.86
N GLU A 27 0.70 -25.64 -12.92
CA GLU A 27 1.84 -26.44 -13.36
C GLU A 27 1.97 -26.49 -14.88
N SER A 28 0.87 -26.23 -15.60
CA SER A 28 0.85 -26.27 -17.07
C SER A 28 1.30 -24.98 -17.73
N SER A 29 1.55 -23.92 -17.00
CA SER A 29 1.95 -22.63 -17.58
C SER A 29 3.43 -22.61 -17.90
N ASP A 30 3.79 -22.43 -19.17
CA ASP A 30 5.16 -22.18 -19.60
C ASP A 30 5.60 -20.74 -19.32
N TYR A 31 4.63 -19.85 -19.13
CA TYR A 31 4.82 -18.42 -18.97
C TYR A 31 4.13 -18.00 -17.68
N ASP A 32 4.89 -17.56 -16.70
CA ASP A 32 4.40 -16.96 -15.47
C ASP A 32 3.27 -17.77 -14.77
N PRO A 33 3.58 -18.91 -14.14
CA PRO A 33 2.62 -19.71 -13.40
C PRO A 33 1.98 -18.89 -12.29
N ASN A 34 0.63 -18.88 -12.22
CA ASN A 34 -0.10 -18.16 -11.21
C ASN A 34 -0.67 -19.11 -10.15
N SER A 35 -0.16 -19.00 -8.92
CA SER A 35 -0.57 -19.82 -7.78
C SER A 35 -2.04 -19.62 -7.35
N ASN A 36 -2.67 -18.53 -7.78
CA ASN A 36 -4.08 -18.21 -7.52
C ASN A 36 -5.05 -18.97 -8.43
N VAL A 37 -4.57 -19.56 -9.53
CA VAL A 37 -5.38 -20.37 -10.43
C VAL A 37 -5.43 -21.79 -9.91
N SER A 38 -6.48 -22.12 -9.18
CA SER A 38 -6.66 -23.43 -8.54
C SER A 38 -7.53 -24.41 -9.32
N SER A 39 -8.14 -23.97 -10.44
CA SER A 39 -9.03 -24.79 -11.24
C SER A 39 -8.63 -24.78 -12.71
N LYS A 40 -8.79 -25.93 -13.35
CA LYS A 40 -8.53 -26.14 -14.77
C LYS A 40 -9.87 -26.21 -15.52
N ASN A 41 -10.08 -25.27 -16.41
CA ASN A 41 -11.28 -25.20 -17.24
C ASN A 41 -11.01 -24.39 -18.53
N LEU A 42 -12.00 -24.22 -19.39
CA LEU A 42 -11.82 -23.49 -20.64
C LEU A 42 -11.47 -22.00 -20.46
N ALA A 43 -11.93 -21.36 -19.39
CA ALA A 43 -11.59 -19.97 -19.11
C ALA A 43 -10.11 -19.83 -18.69
N THR A 44 -9.60 -20.76 -17.84
CA THR A 44 -8.16 -20.78 -17.50
C THR A 44 -7.31 -21.15 -18.69
N LEU A 45 -7.76 -22.08 -19.56
CA LEU A 45 -7.08 -22.40 -20.82
C LEU A 45 -6.98 -21.16 -21.72
N ALA A 46 -8.06 -20.42 -21.90
CA ALA A 46 -8.07 -19.19 -22.72
C ALA A 46 -7.11 -18.14 -22.18
N SER A 47 -7.07 -17.95 -20.86
CA SER A 47 -6.12 -17.04 -20.20
C SER A 47 -4.68 -17.48 -20.42
N GLU A 48 -4.35 -18.72 -20.13
CA GLU A 48 -3.00 -19.29 -20.23
C GLU A 48 -2.48 -19.29 -21.68
N SER A 49 -3.28 -19.71 -22.64
CA SER A 49 -2.88 -19.74 -24.05
C SER A 49 -2.56 -18.35 -24.65
N GLY A 50 -3.13 -17.29 -24.07
CA GLY A 50 -2.86 -15.91 -24.51
C GLY A 50 -1.62 -15.28 -23.88
N LYS A 51 -1.04 -15.84 -22.82
CA LYS A 51 0.06 -15.22 -22.06
C LYS A 51 1.26 -14.90 -22.91
N ARG A 52 1.72 -15.86 -23.71
CA ARG A 52 2.88 -15.68 -24.61
C ARG A 52 2.72 -14.49 -25.55
N GLY A 53 1.57 -14.40 -26.22
CA GLY A 53 1.30 -13.29 -27.13
C GLY A 53 1.31 -11.94 -26.41
N ARG A 54 0.72 -11.87 -25.21
CA ARG A 54 0.69 -10.64 -24.41
C ARG A 54 2.10 -10.21 -23.97
N ILE A 55 2.94 -11.13 -23.47
CA ILE A 55 4.32 -10.82 -23.08
C ILE A 55 5.10 -10.22 -24.25
N TYR A 56 5.12 -10.90 -25.41
CA TYR A 56 5.88 -10.39 -26.54
C TYR A 56 5.33 -9.07 -27.09
N THR A 57 4.01 -8.90 -27.12
CA THR A 57 3.39 -7.63 -27.52
C THR A 57 3.73 -6.52 -26.54
N SER A 58 3.68 -6.79 -25.22
CA SER A 58 4.04 -5.82 -24.20
C SER A 58 5.50 -5.38 -24.32
N ARG A 59 6.42 -6.32 -24.50
CA ARG A 59 7.86 -6.01 -24.67
C ARG A 59 8.13 -5.21 -25.92
N LEU A 60 7.48 -5.54 -27.04
CA LEU A 60 7.61 -4.79 -28.29
C LEU A 60 7.08 -3.35 -28.13
N MET A 61 5.89 -3.17 -27.54
CA MET A 61 5.34 -1.84 -27.28
C MET A 61 6.23 -1.00 -26.36
N MET A 62 6.82 -1.63 -25.34
CA MET A 62 7.78 -0.97 -24.44
C MET A 62 9.07 -0.59 -25.16
N HIS A 63 9.59 -1.48 -26.02
CA HIS A 63 10.77 -1.21 -26.84
C HIS A 63 10.52 0.01 -27.75
N ASP A 64 9.40 0.03 -28.48
CA ASP A 64 9.05 1.15 -29.37
C ASP A 64 8.92 2.46 -28.59
N MET A 65 8.31 2.44 -27.39
CA MET A 65 8.19 3.62 -26.55
C MET A 65 9.55 4.11 -26.02
N LEU A 66 10.40 3.19 -25.58
CA LEU A 66 11.76 3.51 -25.10
C LEU A 66 12.63 4.05 -26.24
N ALA A 67 12.57 3.44 -27.43
CA ALA A 67 13.28 3.93 -28.59
C ALA A 67 12.86 5.37 -28.95
N ALA A 68 11.57 5.66 -28.88
CA ALA A 68 11.04 6.99 -29.13
C ALA A 68 11.46 8.03 -28.07
N MET A 69 11.53 7.64 -26.79
CA MET A 69 11.85 8.55 -25.69
C MET A 69 13.36 8.72 -25.44
N TYR A 70 14.13 7.63 -25.56
CA TYR A 70 15.52 7.57 -25.10
C TYR A 70 16.49 6.99 -26.15
N GLY A 71 16.01 6.54 -27.30
CA GLY A 71 16.81 5.93 -28.35
C GLY A 71 16.89 4.41 -28.32
N GLU A 72 17.34 3.82 -29.45
CA GLU A 72 17.38 2.35 -29.64
C GLU A 72 18.26 1.62 -28.61
N GLU A 73 19.37 2.22 -28.17
CA GLU A 73 20.28 1.62 -27.20
C GLU A 73 19.59 1.36 -25.86
N GLU A 74 18.75 2.30 -25.40
CA GLU A 74 17.96 2.12 -24.18
C GLU A 74 16.85 1.07 -24.36
N ALA A 75 16.21 1.04 -25.52
CA ALA A 75 15.20 0.05 -25.85
C ALA A 75 15.78 -1.38 -25.89
N ASP A 76 16.94 -1.55 -26.51
CA ASP A 76 17.67 -2.82 -26.53
C ASP A 76 18.12 -3.24 -25.14
N SER A 77 18.57 -2.28 -24.30
CA SER A 77 18.93 -2.51 -22.90
C SER A 77 17.76 -3.07 -22.09
N TYR A 78 16.54 -2.56 -22.30
CA TYR A 78 15.33 -3.09 -21.67
C TYR A 78 15.13 -4.57 -21.97
N ILE A 79 15.16 -4.95 -23.24
CA ILE A 79 15.00 -6.35 -23.64
C ILE A 79 16.12 -7.21 -23.05
N ASN A 80 17.36 -6.75 -23.14
CA ASN A 80 18.52 -7.47 -22.61
C ASN A 80 18.42 -7.71 -21.10
N ASN A 81 18.05 -6.72 -20.30
CA ASN A 81 17.91 -6.84 -18.85
C ASN A 81 16.80 -7.84 -18.45
N LEU A 82 15.72 -7.95 -19.25
CA LEU A 82 14.67 -8.95 -19.04
C LEU A 82 15.13 -10.36 -19.46
N GLU A 83 15.78 -10.52 -20.61
CA GLU A 83 16.23 -11.81 -21.13
C GLU A 83 17.41 -12.39 -20.33
N THR A 84 18.26 -11.52 -19.76
CA THR A 84 19.34 -11.92 -18.84
C THR A 84 18.90 -12.06 -17.39
N HIS A 85 17.61 -11.87 -17.10
CA HIS A 85 17.02 -12.00 -15.77
C HIS A 85 17.64 -11.12 -14.68
N ARG A 86 18.28 -10.02 -15.06
CA ARG A 86 18.73 -8.97 -14.13
C ARG A 86 17.54 -8.23 -13.54
N VAL A 87 16.50 -8.07 -14.37
CA VAL A 87 15.26 -7.41 -14.03
C VAL A 87 14.09 -8.33 -14.35
N TYR A 88 13.09 -8.32 -13.50
CA TYR A 88 11.81 -8.98 -13.72
C TYR A 88 10.68 -7.94 -13.73
N CYS A 89 9.88 -7.95 -14.78
CA CYS A 89 8.67 -7.14 -14.87
C CYS A 89 7.47 -7.95 -14.38
N HIS A 90 6.80 -7.50 -13.32
CA HIS A 90 5.67 -8.23 -12.74
C HIS A 90 4.45 -8.20 -13.67
N ASP A 91 3.75 -9.34 -13.73
CA ASP A 91 2.48 -9.49 -14.46
C ASP A 91 2.50 -9.00 -15.91
N GLU A 92 3.62 -9.22 -16.66
CA GLU A 92 3.69 -8.96 -18.11
C GLU A 92 2.65 -9.77 -18.89
N THR A 93 2.08 -10.80 -18.29
CA THR A 93 0.99 -11.61 -18.85
C THR A 93 -0.34 -10.89 -18.93
N GLY A 94 -0.47 -9.74 -18.28
CA GLY A 94 -1.63 -8.85 -18.40
C GLY A 94 -1.62 -8.00 -19.67
N GLN A 95 -2.61 -7.17 -19.83
CA GLN A 95 -2.71 -6.25 -20.97
C GLN A 95 -1.95 -4.95 -20.68
N ILE A 96 -1.19 -4.46 -21.63
CA ILE A 96 -0.54 -3.14 -21.53
C ILE A 96 -1.49 -2.05 -22.08
N PRO A 97 -1.62 -0.86 -21.47
CA PRO A 97 -0.97 -0.37 -20.25
C PRO A 97 -1.88 -0.43 -19.00
N GLN A 98 -2.18 -1.63 -18.49
CA GLN A 98 -2.92 -1.77 -17.23
C GLN A 98 -2.08 -1.30 -16.04
N ILE A 99 -2.71 -0.58 -15.10
CA ILE A 99 -2.08 -0.25 -13.82
C ILE A 99 -1.90 -1.51 -12.95
N TYR A 100 -0.86 -1.52 -12.10
CA TYR A 100 -0.50 -2.72 -11.34
C TYR A 100 -1.49 -2.99 -10.21
N CYS A 101 -1.59 -2.08 -9.25
CA CYS A 101 -2.48 -2.20 -8.09
C CYS A 101 -3.15 -0.87 -7.79
N ALA A 102 -4.33 -0.92 -7.16
CA ALA A 102 -5.05 0.28 -6.75
C ALA A 102 -5.75 0.12 -5.40
N SER A 103 -5.58 1.11 -4.54
CA SER A 103 -6.44 1.37 -3.40
C SER A 103 -7.46 2.42 -3.85
N ILE A 104 -8.72 2.06 -3.92
CA ILE A 104 -9.77 2.93 -4.46
C ILE A 104 -10.51 3.65 -3.34
N THR A 105 -10.89 4.93 -3.59
CA THR A 105 -11.90 5.58 -2.77
C THR A 105 -13.29 5.14 -3.22
N MET A 106 -14.20 5.02 -2.28
CA MET A 106 -15.58 4.63 -2.57
C MET A 106 -16.52 5.83 -2.80
N TYR A 107 -16.00 7.05 -2.68
CA TYR A 107 -16.83 8.25 -2.79
C TYR A 107 -17.54 8.41 -4.17
N PRO A 108 -16.86 8.18 -5.32
CA PRO A 108 -17.53 8.22 -6.62
C PRO A 108 -18.65 7.18 -6.75
N PHE A 109 -18.49 5.99 -6.15
CA PHE A 109 -19.53 4.97 -6.11
C PHE A 109 -20.77 5.43 -5.31
N LEU A 110 -20.54 6.11 -4.19
CA LEU A 110 -21.63 6.66 -3.39
C LEU A 110 -22.41 7.75 -4.13
N LEU A 111 -21.74 8.57 -4.95
CA LEU A 111 -22.37 9.66 -5.70
C LEU A 111 -23.04 9.20 -6.99
N HIS A 112 -22.42 8.30 -7.73
CA HIS A 112 -22.76 8.01 -9.13
C HIS A 112 -23.05 6.53 -9.41
N GLY A 113 -22.91 5.64 -8.43
CA GLY A 113 -22.99 4.19 -8.64
C GLY A 113 -21.86 3.69 -9.53
N LEU A 114 -22.17 2.82 -10.48
CA LEU A 114 -21.19 2.21 -11.38
C LEU A 114 -21.12 2.88 -12.77
N LYS A 115 -21.83 3.99 -12.98
CA LYS A 115 -21.91 4.65 -14.30
C LYS A 115 -20.53 5.06 -14.82
N GLY A 116 -19.66 5.57 -13.97
CA GLY A 116 -18.28 5.94 -14.35
C GLY A 116 -17.40 4.75 -14.78
N LEU A 117 -17.80 3.51 -14.44
CA LEU A 117 -17.10 2.28 -14.83
C LEU A 117 -17.80 1.52 -15.97
N GLY A 118 -18.70 2.16 -16.71
CA GLY A 118 -19.47 1.54 -17.78
C GLY A 118 -20.67 0.70 -17.33
N GLY A 119 -20.99 0.71 -16.03
CA GLY A 119 -22.17 0.06 -15.48
C GLY A 119 -23.42 0.94 -15.62
N THR A 120 -24.60 0.35 -15.33
CA THR A 120 -25.90 1.04 -15.42
C THR A 120 -26.54 1.31 -14.06
N SER A 121 -25.95 0.84 -12.96
CA SER A 121 -26.55 1.02 -11.63
C SER A 121 -26.32 2.43 -11.09
N ASP A 122 -27.38 2.97 -10.49
CA ASP A 122 -27.38 4.24 -9.80
C ASP A 122 -26.64 4.15 -8.45
N ALA A 123 -26.44 5.32 -7.81
CA ALA A 123 -25.90 5.43 -6.46
C ALA A 123 -26.70 4.57 -5.47
N PRO A 124 -26.03 3.86 -4.55
CA PRO A 124 -26.70 3.04 -3.55
C PRO A 124 -27.50 3.89 -2.57
N LYS A 125 -28.71 3.44 -2.23
CA LYS A 125 -29.59 4.15 -1.28
C LYS A 125 -29.86 3.36 0.00
N THR A 126 -29.60 2.05 -0.03
CA THR A 126 -29.83 1.11 1.06
C THR A 126 -28.61 0.24 1.27
N LEU A 127 -28.49 -0.38 2.45
CA LEU A 127 -27.43 -1.36 2.75
C LEU A 127 -27.35 -2.48 1.70
N GLN A 128 -28.49 -2.97 1.24
CA GLN A 128 -28.55 -4.04 0.23
C GLN A 128 -28.05 -3.57 -1.13
N SER A 129 -28.50 -2.37 -1.58
CA SER A 129 -28.02 -1.82 -2.85
C SER A 129 -26.53 -1.46 -2.78
N PHE A 130 -26.06 -1.04 -1.61
CA PHE A 130 -24.64 -0.83 -1.36
C PHE A 130 -23.86 -2.16 -1.47
N ALA A 131 -24.25 -3.20 -0.75
CA ALA A 131 -23.55 -4.49 -0.75
C ALA A 131 -23.53 -5.15 -2.14
N GLY A 132 -24.65 -5.15 -2.86
CA GLY A 132 -24.73 -5.68 -4.23
C GLY A 132 -23.93 -4.86 -5.23
N GLY A 133 -24.01 -3.53 -5.15
CA GLY A 133 -23.25 -2.61 -6.00
C GLY A 133 -21.74 -2.69 -5.70
N PHE A 134 -21.36 -2.83 -4.44
CA PHE A 134 -19.97 -2.97 -4.01
C PHE A 134 -19.29 -4.20 -4.61
N VAL A 135 -19.94 -5.35 -4.62
CA VAL A 135 -19.40 -6.56 -5.27
C VAL A 135 -19.11 -6.29 -6.75
N ASN A 136 -20.04 -5.64 -7.44
CA ASN A 136 -19.85 -5.27 -8.85
C ASN A 136 -18.73 -4.22 -9.03
N LEU A 137 -18.61 -3.26 -8.11
CA LEU A 137 -17.50 -2.28 -8.09
C LEU A 137 -16.15 -3.00 -8.01
N VAL A 138 -16.00 -3.94 -7.06
CA VAL A 138 -14.76 -4.70 -6.87
C VAL A 138 -14.42 -5.50 -8.13
N PHE A 139 -15.41 -6.15 -8.78
CA PHE A 139 -15.19 -6.87 -10.04
C PHE A 139 -14.81 -5.93 -11.18
N ALA A 140 -15.51 -4.82 -11.36
CA ALA A 140 -15.25 -3.85 -12.43
C ALA A 140 -13.87 -3.19 -12.26
N ALA A 141 -13.51 -2.80 -11.03
CA ALA A 141 -12.21 -2.24 -10.71
C ALA A 141 -11.09 -3.27 -10.92
N SER A 142 -11.28 -4.50 -10.46
CA SER A 142 -10.27 -5.56 -10.59
C SER A 142 -9.98 -5.96 -12.03
N ALA A 143 -10.92 -5.71 -12.95
CA ALA A 143 -10.69 -5.95 -14.39
C ALA A 143 -9.71 -4.94 -15.01
N GLN A 144 -9.46 -3.81 -14.37
CA GLN A 144 -8.61 -2.72 -14.87
C GLN A 144 -7.21 -2.73 -14.24
N VAL A 145 -6.94 -3.61 -13.28
CA VAL A 145 -5.64 -3.72 -12.61
C VAL A 145 -5.02 -5.11 -12.80
N LEU A 146 -3.71 -5.20 -12.77
CA LEU A 146 -2.98 -6.47 -12.88
C LEU A 146 -2.99 -7.26 -11.57
N GLY A 147 -2.77 -6.59 -10.45
CA GLY A 147 -2.64 -7.17 -9.12
C GLY A 147 -3.88 -6.98 -8.23
N ALA A 148 -3.72 -6.34 -7.10
CA ALA A 148 -4.72 -6.22 -6.05
C ALA A 148 -5.57 -4.96 -6.15
N ILE A 149 -6.79 -5.05 -5.59
CA ILE A 149 -7.67 -3.92 -5.29
C ILE A 149 -7.85 -3.83 -3.78
N ALA A 150 -7.64 -2.65 -3.21
CA ALA A 150 -8.02 -2.34 -1.84
C ALA A 150 -9.22 -1.40 -1.78
N THR A 151 -10.06 -1.61 -0.77
CA THR A 151 -11.19 -0.75 -0.42
C THR A 151 -11.13 -0.45 1.09
N PRO A 152 -10.21 0.42 1.53
CA PRO A 152 -9.99 0.68 2.96
C PRO A 152 -11.25 1.16 3.67
N GLU A 153 -12.08 1.90 2.97
CA GLU A 153 -13.30 2.55 3.48
C GLU A 153 -14.52 1.60 3.57
N PHE A 154 -14.40 0.33 3.16
CA PHE A 154 -15.55 -0.58 3.02
C PHE A 154 -16.45 -0.64 4.26
N LEU A 155 -15.86 -0.86 5.44
CA LEU A 155 -16.64 -0.95 6.67
C LEU A 155 -17.19 0.40 7.13
N ALA A 156 -16.50 1.51 6.87
CA ALA A 156 -16.98 2.84 7.20
C ALA A 156 -18.23 3.21 6.35
N TYR A 157 -18.21 2.91 5.06
CA TYR A 157 -19.39 3.11 4.19
C TYR A 157 -20.54 2.13 4.52
N MET A 158 -20.22 0.89 4.87
CA MET A 158 -21.26 -0.04 5.35
C MET A 158 -21.90 0.46 6.63
N ASN A 159 -21.10 0.98 7.58
CA ASN A 159 -21.56 1.59 8.81
C ASN A 159 -22.51 2.78 8.55
N TYR A 160 -22.16 3.65 7.60
CA TYR A 160 -23.05 4.75 7.20
C TYR A 160 -24.43 4.26 6.76
N PHE A 161 -24.55 3.21 5.95
CA PHE A 161 -25.83 2.65 5.55
C PHE A 161 -26.58 1.97 6.70
N LEU A 162 -25.86 1.34 7.64
CA LEU A 162 -26.46 0.77 8.84
C LEU A 162 -27.05 1.84 9.76
N VAL A 163 -26.31 2.93 9.97
CA VAL A 163 -26.80 4.11 10.73
C VAL A 163 -28.03 4.71 10.06
N LYS A 164 -27.99 4.88 8.75
CA LYS A 164 -29.09 5.45 7.97
C LYS A 164 -30.38 4.60 8.02
N GLU A 165 -30.27 3.28 8.07
CA GLU A 165 -31.44 2.39 8.07
C GLU A 165 -31.93 2.04 9.49
N TYR A 166 -31.02 1.93 10.47
CA TYR A 166 -31.33 1.40 11.79
C TYR A 166 -31.08 2.39 12.94
N GLY A 167 -30.56 3.60 12.64
CA GLY A 167 -30.22 4.63 13.63
C GLY A 167 -28.79 4.52 14.16
N GLU A 168 -28.31 5.60 14.77
CA GLU A 168 -26.93 5.71 15.27
C GLU A 168 -26.60 4.68 16.36
N ASP A 169 -27.62 4.24 17.12
CA ASP A 169 -27.49 3.29 18.21
C ASP A 169 -27.74 1.82 17.84
N TYR A 170 -27.77 1.49 16.54
CA TYR A 170 -28.06 0.13 16.04
C TYR A 170 -27.16 -0.94 16.68
N TYR A 171 -25.92 -0.61 16.95
CA TYR A 171 -24.91 -1.51 17.52
C TYR A 171 -25.16 -1.81 19.01
N LEU A 172 -25.92 -0.98 19.71
CA LEU A 172 -26.35 -1.21 21.09
C LEU A 172 -27.60 -2.11 21.16
N LYS A 173 -28.26 -2.31 20.03
CA LYS A 173 -29.52 -3.05 19.93
C LYS A 173 -29.50 -4.12 18.83
N PRO A 174 -28.46 -4.98 18.76
CA PRO A 174 -28.25 -5.92 17.65
C PRO A 174 -29.36 -6.95 17.51
N ASP A 175 -30.09 -7.26 18.61
CA ASP A 175 -31.21 -8.23 18.63
C ASP A 175 -32.55 -7.63 18.17
N THR A 176 -32.61 -6.33 17.88
CA THR A 176 -33.81 -5.68 17.36
C THR A 176 -34.20 -6.30 16.02
N GLN A 177 -35.51 -6.57 15.87
CA GLN A 177 -36.05 -7.13 14.64
C GLN A 177 -36.05 -6.10 13.51
N ALA A 178 -35.43 -6.46 12.40
CA ALA A 178 -35.43 -5.72 11.15
C ALA A 178 -36.05 -6.59 10.05
N GLU A 179 -36.43 -5.98 8.92
CA GLU A 179 -36.94 -6.69 7.77
C GLU A 179 -35.91 -6.72 6.65
N LEU A 180 -35.58 -7.92 6.15
CA LEU A 180 -34.68 -8.12 5.03
C LEU A 180 -35.33 -9.06 4.02
N PHE A 181 -35.60 -8.58 2.79
CA PHE A 181 -36.30 -9.32 1.72
C PHE A 181 -37.61 -9.91 2.16
N GLY A 182 -38.43 -9.14 2.91
CA GLY A 182 -39.73 -9.59 3.43
C GLY A 182 -39.66 -10.61 4.56
N ARG A 183 -38.46 -10.83 5.17
CA ARG A 183 -38.26 -11.72 6.30
C ARG A 183 -37.79 -10.93 7.54
N LYS A 184 -38.37 -11.27 8.69
CA LYS A 184 -37.90 -10.72 9.95
C LYS A 184 -36.58 -11.35 10.34
N ARG A 185 -35.58 -10.51 10.63
CA ARG A 185 -34.23 -10.84 11.05
C ARG A 185 -33.81 -9.92 12.17
N THR A 186 -32.87 -10.31 13.02
CA THR A 186 -32.22 -9.35 13.90
C THR A 186 -31.26 -8.49 13.11
N ILE A 187 -30.94 -7.30 13.60
CA ILE A 187 -29.94 -6.41 12.97
C ILE A 187 -28.60 -7.15 12.84
N ASP A 188 -28.17 -7.89 13.87
CA ASP A 188 -26.94 -8.69 13.82
C ASP A 188 -26.97 -9.74 12.69
N ASN A 189 -28.12 -10.39 12.46
CA ASN A 189 -28.26 -11.32 11.34
C ASN A 189 -28.23 -10.61 9.97
N VAL A 190 -28.80 -9.41 9.86
CA VAL A 190 -28.70 -8.59 8.62
C VAL A 190 -27.26 -8.25 8.33
N ILE A 191 -26.49 -7.84 9.33
CA ILE A 191 -25.07 -7.50 9.20
C ILE A 191 -24.27 -8.71 8.77
N THR A 192 -24.44 -9.86 9.44
CA THR A 192 -23.69 -11.08 9.13
C THR A 192 -24.07 -11.69 7.78
N ASP A 193 -25.34 -11.61 7.37
CA ASP A 193 -25.79 -12.01 6.04
C ASP A 193 -25.17 -11.11 4.97
N THR A 194 -25.02 -9.79 5.24
CA THR A 194 -24.37 -8.85 4.34
C THR A 194 -22.85 -9.15 4.21
N PHE A 195 -22.18 -9.42 5.33
CA PHE A 195 -20.79 -9.87 5.31
C PHE A 195 -20.62 -11.12 4.44
N ALA A 196 -21.45 -12.12 4.67
CA ALA A 196 -21.42 -13.37 3.92
C ALA A 196 -21.67 -13.14 2.42
N GLN A 197 -22.67 -12.33 2.06
CA GLN A 197 -22.97 -11.97 0.69
C GLN A 197 -21.74 -11.37 -0.02
N VAL A 198 -21.11 -10.38 0.58
CA VAL A 198 -19.96 -9.68 -0.03
C VAL A 198 -18.74 -10.62 -0.10
N VAL A 199 -18.34 -11.20 1.03
CA VAL A 199 -17.10 -12.01 1.10
C VAL A 199 -17.19 -13.24 0.21
N TYR A 200 -18.29 -13.98 0.25
CA TYR A 200 -18.43 -15.16 -0.61
C TYR A 200 -18.54 -14.82 -2.11
N SER A 201 -19.15 -13.68 -2.45
CA SER A 201 -19.23 -13.25 -3.85
C SER A 201 -17.86 -12.88 -4.41
N VAL A 202 -17.07 -12.10 -3.68
CA VAL A 202 -15.71 -11.67 -4.12
C VAL A 202 -14.73 -12.84 -4.21
N ASN A 203 -14.92 -13.90 -3.39
CA ASN A 203 -14.08 -15.10 -3.46
C ASN A 203 -14.46 -16.08 -4.60
N GLN A 204 -15.44 -15.74 -5.44
CA GLN A 204 -15.73 -16.54 -6.63
C GLN A 204 -14.74 -16.22 -7.76
N PRO A 205 -14.45 -17.21 -8.63
CA PRO A 205 -13.63 -16.97 -9.82
C PRO A 205 -14.27 -15.91 -10.73
N ALA A 206 -13.52 -14.87 -11.07
CA ALA A 206 -13.96 -13.78 -11.93
C ALA A 206 -13.48 -14.00 -13.37
N ALA A 207 -14.40 -13.96 -14.34
CA ALA A 207 -14.09 -14.15 -15.75
C ALA A 207 -13.08 -13.11 -16.27
N ALA A 208 -13.23 -11.83 -15.87
CA ALA A 208 -12.34 -10.73 -16.23
C ALA A 208 -10.90 -10.89 -15.68
N ARG A 209 -10.70 -11.79 -14.73
CA ARG A 209 -9.40 -12.08 -14.11
C ARG A 209 -8.84 -13.45 -14.51
N GLY A 210 -9.21 -13.99 -15.68
CA GLY A 210 -8.75 -15.31 -16.09
C GLY A 210 -9.18 -16.43 -15.15
N ASN A 211 -10.36 -16.33 -14.56
CA ASN A 211 -10.93 -17.30 -13.63
C ASN A 211 -10.22 -17.39 -12.25
N GLN A 212 -9.59 -16.28 -11.82
CA GLN A 212 -9.07 -16.11 -10.46
C GLN A 212 -10.09 -15.37 -9.59
N ALA A 213 -10.05 -15.58 -8.29
CA ALA A 213 -10.72 -14.69 -7.34
C ALA A 213 -10.06 -13.31 -7.36
N VAL A 214 -10.81 -12.28 -6.98
CA VAL A 214 -10.26 -10.92 -6.87
C VAL A 214 -9.31 -10.85 -5.67
N PHE A 215 -8.10 -10.37 -5.90
CA PHE A 215 -7.15 -10.07 -4.82
C PHE A 215 -7.62 -8.79 -4.09
N TRP A 216 -8.50 -8.99 -3.13
CA TRP A 216 -9.20 -7.91 -2.44
C TRP A 216 -8.63 -7.68 -1.04
N ASN A 217 -8.41 -6.41 -0.68
CA ASN A 217 -7.90 -5.97 0.63
C ASN A 217 -8.90 -5.03 1.29
N ILE A 218 -8.99 -5.11 2.63
CA ILE A 218 -9.72 -4.17 3.48
C ILE A 218 -8.87 -3.70 4.63
N SER A 219 -9.25 -2.55 5.20
CA SER A 219 -8.57 -1.98 6.36
C SER A 219 -9.49 -1.90 7.57
N TYR A 220 -8.87 -2.03 8.74
CA TYR A 220 -9.40 -1.64 10.04
C TYR A 220 -8.53 -0.52 10.59
N PHE A 221 -9.09 0.28 11.44
CA PHE A 221 -8.42 1.44 12.00
C PHE A 221 -8.59 1.47 13.52
N ASP A 222 -7.60 2.01 14.23
CA ASP A 222 -7.82 2.56 15.56
C ASP A 222 -8.47 3.96 15.47
N GLU A 223 -8.95 4.49 16.59
CA GLU A 223 -9.64 5.77 16.61
C GLU A 223 -8.75 6.94 16.15
N PRO A 224 -7.52 7.12 16.67
CA PRO A 224 -6.67 8.22 16.27
C PRO A 224 -6.30 8.17 14.78
N TYR A 225 -5.99 7.00 14.25
CA TYR A 225 -5.67 6.80 12.84
C TYR A 225 -6.88 7.13 11.95
N PHE A 226 -8.07 6.62 12.32
CA PHE A 226 -9.31 6.86 11.59
C PHE A 226 -9.68 8.35 11.58
N ARG A 227 -9.62 9.01 12.75
CA ARG A 227 -9.91 10.44 12.85
C ARG A 227 -8.94 11.26 12.00
N GLY A 228 -7.64 10.97 12.07
CA GLY A 228 -6.65 11.66 11.26
C GLY A 228 -6.84 11.45 9.75
N LEU A 229 -7.21 10.23 9.33
CA LEU A 229 -7.40 9.91 7.90
C LEU A 229 -8.67 10.53 7.31
N PHE A 230 -9.76 10.61 8.08
CA PHE A 230 -11.08 11.06 7.62
C PHE A 230 -11.54 12.36 8.27
N GLU A 231 -10.63 13.11 8.87
CA GLU A 231 -10.96 14.42 9.45
C GLU A 231 -11.59 15.34 8.41
N GLY A 232 -12.76 15.92 8.76
CA GLY A 232 -13.51 16.80 7.87
C GLY A 232 -14.23 16.12 6.71
N PHE A 233 -14.15 14.78 6.57
CA PHE A 233 -14.93 14.07 5.55
C PHE A 233 -16.40 13.97 5.97
N ALA A 234 -17.30 14.41 5.08
CA ALA A 234 -18.75 14.27 5.24
C ALA A 234 -19.37 13.52 4.07
N PHE A 235 -20.35 12.67 4.36
CA PHE A 235 -21.20 12.03 3.36
C PHE A 235 -22.13 13.07 2.67
N PRO A 236 -22.72 12.77 1.49
CA PRO A 236 -23.53 13.74 0.76
C PRO A 236 -24.76 14.29 1.51
N ASP A 237 -25.21 13.62 2.55
CA ASP A 237 -26.31 14.08 3.41
C ASP A 237 -25.84 14.93 4.60
N GLY A 238 -24.54 15.24 4.67
CA GLY A 238 -23.93 16.04 5.73
C GLY A 238 -23.49 15.24 6.96
N THR A 239 -23.68 13.93 6.98
CA THR A 239 -23.20 13.07 8.07
C THR A 239 -21.68 13.05 8.08
N VAL A 240 -21.05 13.47 9.19
CA VAL A 240 -19.58 13.46 9.35
C VAL A 240 -19.11 12.04 9.65
N MET A 241 -18.14 11.53 8.87
CA MET A 241 -17.72 10.13 8.98
C MET A 241 -17.10 9.82 10.35
N THR A 242 -16.33 10.74 10.92
CA THR A 242 -15.67 10.54 12.21
C THR A 242 -16.64 10.54 13.40
N ASP A 243 -17.85 11.11 13.25
CA ASP A 243 -18.87 11.07 14.31
C ASP A 243 -19.46 9.67 14.48
N LEU A 244 -19.34 8.82 13.46
CA LEU A 244 -19.83 7.44 13.47
C LEU A 244 -18.81 6.44 14.05
N TRP A 245 -17.79 6.89 14.78
CA TRP A 245 -16.67 6.05 15.22
C TRP A 245 -17.12 4.86 16.11
N GLU A 246 -17.92 5.06 17.12
CA GLU A 246 -18.27 3.98 18.05
C GLU A 246 -19.05 2.83 17.38
N SER A 247 -19.96 3.17 16.46
CA SER A 247 -20.66 2.16 15.68
C SER A 247 -19.73 1.47 14.68
N LEU A 248 -18.79 2.22 14.08
CA LEU A 248 -17.76 1.65 13.19
C LEU A 248 -16.81 0.72 13.96
N TRP A 249 -16.33 1.13 15.13
CA TRP A 249 -15.49 0.28 15.97
C TRP A 249 -16.18 -1.06 16.27
N TRP A 250 -17.43 -1.01 16.69
CA TRP A 250 -18.23 -2.22 16.94
C TRP A 250 -18.33 -3.08 15.67
N LEU A 251 -18.58 -2.48 14.53
CA LEU A 251 -18.71 -3.18 13.25
C LEU A 251 -17.38 -3.85 12.82
N GLN A 252 -16.25 -3.17 12.98
CA GLN A 252 -14.91 -3.73 12.73
C GLN A 252 -14.66 -4.97 13.58
N VAL A 253 -14.86 -4.86 14.90
CA VAL A 253 -14.73 -5.99 15.84
C VAL A 253 -15.66 -7.13 15.44
N ARG A 254 -16.90 -6.82 15.07
CA ARG A 254 -17.89 -7.82 14.64
C ARG A 254 -17.51 -8.53 13.36
N PHE A 255 -16.96 -7.79 12.39
CA PHE A 255 -16.46 -8.38 11.14
C PHE A 255 -15.26 -9.29 11.38
N MET A 256 -14.24 -8.86 12.11
CA MET A 256 -13.06 -9.68 12.44
C MET A 256 -13.45 -10.99 13.11
N LYS A 257 -14.31 -10.95 14.13
CA LYS A 257 -14.79 -12.15 14.83
C LYS A 257 -15.60 -13.07 13.93
N TRP A 258 -16.51 -12.52 13.14
CA TRP A 258 -17.28 -13.29 12.17
C TRP A 258 -16.37 -13.97 11.12
N PHE A 259 -15.43 -13.24 10.56
CA PHE A 259 -14.56 -13.75 9.50
C PHE A 259 -13.57 -14.81 10.05
N ASN A 260 -13.11 -14.64 11.28
CA ASN A 260 -12.32 -15.65 11.98
C ASN A 260 -13.09 -16.97 12.17
N GLN A 261 -14.38 -16.89 12.49
CA GLN A 261 -15.26 -18.06 12.63
C GLN A 261 -15.57 -18.72 11.25
N GLU A 262 -15.78 -17.93 10.22
CA GLU A 262 -16.01 -18.47 8.86
C GLU A 262 -14.79 -19.24 8.34
N ARG A 263 -13.57 -18.81 8.68
CA ARG A 263 -12.33 -19.52 8.34
C ARG A 263 -12.17 -20.88 9.04
N LEU A 264 -12.91 -21.17 10.09
CA LEU A 264 -13.05 -22.52 10.68
C LEU A 264 -13.98 -23.44 9.86
N ARG A 265 -14.82 -22.88 9.01
CA ARG A 265 -15.73 -23.63 8.13
C ARG A 265 -15.11 -23.89 6.76
N LYS A 266 -14.41 -22.88 6.22
CA LYS A 266 -13.77 -22.92 4.89
C LYS A 266 -12.51 -22.06 4.90
N ILE A 267 -11.48 -22.48 4.18
CA ILE A 267 -10.34 -21.59 3.90
C ILE A 267 -10.79 -20.53 2.91
N ILE A 268 -11.04 -19.33 3.43
CA ILE A 268 -11.41 -18.13 2.66
C ILE A 268 -10.16 -17.26 2.56
N THR A 269 -9.70 -17.04 1.33
CA THR A 269 -8.47 -16.31 1.04
C THR A 269 -8.65 -14.81 1.20
N PHE A 270 -9.72 -14.26 0.64
CA PHE A 270 -9.99 -12.81 0.61
C PHE A 270 -11.21 -12.41 1.44
N PRO A 271 -11.22 -11.21 2.04
CA PRO A 271 -10.21 -10.16 1.92
C PRO A 271 -8.89 -10.51 2.63
N VAL A 272 -7.78 -9.91 2.15
CA VAL A 272 -6.61 -9.69 2.98
C VAL A 272 -6.96 -8.53 3.91
N GLU A 273 -6.70 -8.71 5.18
CA GLU A 273 -7.08 -7.76 6.23
C GLU A 273 -5.84 -7.08 6.78
N THR A 274 -5.90 -5.77 6.96
CA THR A 274 -4.85 -4.98 7.61
C THR A 274 -5.47 -4.12 8.70
N PHE A 275 -4.92 -4.17 9.90
CA PHE A 275 -5.28 -3.27 10.99
C PHE A 275 -4.24 -2.15 11.09
N SER A 276 -4.67 -0.91 10.89
CA SER A 276 -3.82 0.29 11.00
C SER A 276 -3.87 0.82 12.42
N LEU A 277 -2.70 0.91 13.07
CA LEU A 277 -2.50 1.27 14.47
C LEU A 277 -1.54 2.45 14.58
N LEU A 278 -2.02 3.56 15.13
CA LEU A 278 -1.17 4.72 15.41
C LEU A 278 -0.33 4.49 16.66
N ASN A 279 0.94 4.89 16.60
CA ASN A 279 1.87 4.78 17.72
C ASN A 279 2.60 6.12 17.97
N ASP A 280 3.25 6.23 19.12
CA ASP A 280 4.08 7.38 19.53
C ASP A 280 5.60 7.06 19.52
N GLY A 281 5.99 5.99 18.81
CA GLY A 281 7.35 5.44 18.81
C GLY A 281 7.69 4.60 20.03
N LYS A 282 6.81 4.46 21.01
CA LYS A 282 6.98 3.65 22.23
C LYS A 282 5.83 2.70 22.46
N THR A 283 4.61 3.16 22.23
CA THR A 283 3.39 2.37 22.45
C THR A 283 2.33 2.75 21.42
N ALA A 284 1.30 1.94 21.29
CA ALA A 284 0.09 2.31 20.57
C ALA A 284 -0.62 3.48 21.25
N VAL A 285 -1.11 4.45 20.50
CA VAL A 285 -1.89 5.58 21.03
C VAL A 285 -3.23 5.05 21.57
N ASP A 286 -3.89 4.16 20.84
CA ASP A 286 -5.15 3.52 21.26
C ASP A 286 -4.89 2.16 21.92
N GLN A 287 -4.95 2.12 23.24
CA GLN A 287 -4.77 0.89 24.02
C GLN A 287 -5.94 -0.10 23.88
N ARG A 288 -7.15 0.36 23.54
CA ARG A 288 -8.31 -0.48 23.25
C ARG A 288 -8.06 -1.29 21.98
N ALA A 289 -7.51 -0.64 20.95
CA ALA A 289 -7.15 -1.26 19.69
C ALA A 289 -6.00 -2.26 19.87
N LEU A 290 -4.93 -1.88 20.57
CA LEU A 290 -3.79 -2.77 20.85
C LEU A 290 -4.24 -4.07 21.51
N LYS A 291 -5.06 -3.97 22.56
CA LYS A 291 -5.61 -5.13 23.27
C LYS A 291 -6.45 -6.00 22.33
N HIS A 292 -7.33 -5.40 21.55
CA HIS A 292 -8.18 -6.12 20.61
C HIS A 292 -7.36 -6.89 19.56
N ILE A 293 -6.35 -6.25 18.96
CA ILE A 293 -5.44 -6.89 17.99
C ILE A 293 -4.76 -8.10 18.61
N ALA A 294 -4.22 -7.96 19.83
CA ALA A 294 -3.56 -9.04 20.54
C ALA A 294 -4.52 -10.21 20.86
N GLU A 295 -5.76 -9.92 21.28
CA GLU A 295 -6.81 -10.92 21.50
C GLU A 295 -7.15 -11.66 20.21
N MET A 296 -7.29 -10.96 19.08
CA MET A 296 -7.60 -11.57 17.78
C MET A 296 -6.49 -12.50 17.29
N TYR A 297 -5.22 -12.13 17.47
CA TYR A 297 -4.09 -13.03 17.19
C TYR A 297 -4.12 -14.26 18.09
N ALA A 298 -4.40 -14.10 19.40
CA ALA A 298 -4.51 -15.23 20.33
C ALA A 298 -5.69 -16.17 20.00
N GLU A 299 -6.76 -15.64 19.40
CA GLU A 299 -7.89 -16.44 18.85
C GLU A 299 -7.56 -17.09 17.49
N GLY A 300 -6.34 -16.93 16.99
CA GLY A 300 -5.90 -17.50 15.71
C GLY A 300 -6.46 -16.81 14.47
N HIS A 301 -6.81 -15.54 14.57
CA HIS A 301 -7.18 -14.75 13.39
C HIS A 301 -5.93 -14.34 12.60
N SER A 302 -5.99 -14.49 11.29
CA SER A 302 -4.86 -14.18 10.39
C SER A 302 -5.12 -12.86 9.64
N PHE A 303 -4.42 -11.81 10.03
CA PHE A 303 -4.45 -10.48 9.44
C PHE A 303 -3.07 -9.83 9.53
N PHE A 304 -2.86 -8.69 8.88
CA PHE A 304 -1.67 -7.87 9.05
C PHE A 304 -1.91 -6.75 10.05
N THR A 305 -0.88 -6.38 10.78
CA THR A 305 -0.83 -5.15 11.56
C THR A 305 0.10 -4.18 10.85
N TYR A 306 -0.40 -2.98 10.58
CA TYR A 306 0.37 -1.84 10.13
C TYR A 306 0.49 -0.85 11.27
N THR A 307 1.71 -0.43 11.61
CA THR A 307 1.96 0.56 12.65
C THR A 307 2.64 1.79 12.05
N SER A 308 2.16 2.97 12.41
CA SER A 308 2.73 4.25 11.98
C SER A 308 2.75 5.22 13.13
N ASP A 309 3.75 6.09 13.17
CA ASP A 309 3.84 7.22 14.10
C ASP A 309 3.16 8.49 13.55
N SER A 310 2.70 8.44 12.32
CA SER A 310 1.95 9.52 11.68
C SER A 310 0.72 8.97 10.96
N VAL A 311 -0.33 9.77 10.93
CA VAL A 311 -1.47 9.55 10.05
C VAL A 311 -1.23 10.38 8.80
N ASP A 312 -1.25 9.74 7.63
CA ASP A 312 -1.39 10.47 6.37
C ASP A 312 -2.77 11.11 6.33
N SER A 313 -2.91 12.18 7.09
CA SER A 313 -4.13 12.94 6.99
C SER A 313 -4.13 13.62 5.62
N LEU A 314 -5.22 13.47 4.88
CA LEU A 314 -5.64 14.42 3.85
C LEU A 314 -5.93 15.79 4.50
N SER A 315 -5.32 16.08 5.65
CA SER A 315 -5.51 17.31 6.39
C SER A 315 -4.81 18.45 5.64
N SER A 316 -5.63 19.14 4.89
CA SER A 316 -5.28 20.36 4.19
C SER A 316 -5.04 21.48 5.19
N CYS A 317 -3.80 21.70 5.57
CA CYS A 317 -3.41 22.90 6.31
C CYS A 317 -3.26 24.07 5.32
N CYS A 318 -4.25 24.95 5.24
CA CYS A 318 -4.38 25.95 4.19
C CYS A 318 -4.69 27.36 4.75
N PHE A 319 -4.59 28.32 3.85
CA PHE A 319 -4.87 29.74 4.09
C PHE A 319 -6.15 30.18 3.39
N ALA A 320 -6.77 31.21 3.91
CA ALA A 320 -7.90 31.92 3.28
C ALA A 320 -7.54 32.45 1.88
N PRO A 321 -8.53 32.62 0.98
CA PRO A 321 -8.32 33.05 -0.41
C PRO A 321 -7.59 34.39 -0.59
N ASP A 322 -7.67 35.27 0.39
CA ASP A 322 -7.07 36.58 0.37
C ASP A 322 -5.69 36.68 1.00
N THR A 323 -5.19 35.59 1.59
CA THR A 323 -3.82 35.55 2.14
C THR A 323 -2.79 35.84 1.06
N LEU A 324 -1.82 36.68 1.38
CA LEU A 324 -0.77 37.07 0.45
C LEU A 324 0.35 36.02 0.40
N PHE A 325 0.71 35.63 -0.82
CA PHE A 325 1.89 34.81 -1.10
C PHE A 325 2.88 35.53 -1.99
N SER A 326 4.17 35.19 -1.87
CA SER A 326 5.24 35.54 -2.79
C SER A 326 5.78 34.27 -3.43
N ILE A 327 5.65 34.14 -4.74
CA ILE A 327 6.06 32.96 -5.51
C ILE A 327 6.83 33.39 -6.75
N TRP A 328 7.73 32.55 -7.25
CA TRP A 328 8.30 32.64 -8.59
C TRP A 328 7.67 31.58 -9.49
N ASP A 329 7.19 32.01 -10.63
CA ASP A 329 6.68 31.11 -11.66
C ASP A 329 7.83 30.35 -12.40
N GLN A 330 7.47 29.49 -13.35
CA GLN A 330 8.42 28.78 -14.20
C GLN A 330 9.28 29.71 -15.07
N HIS A 331 8.81 30.93 -15.36
CA HIS A 331 9.54 31.94 -16.14
C HIS A 331 10.48 32.79 -15.27
N ASN A 332 10.63 32.44 -13.99
CA ASN A 332 11.43 33.18 -13.01
C ASN A 332 10.87 34.58 -12.70
N THR A 333 9.57 34.79 -12.87
CA THR A 333 8.88 36.03 -12.54
C THR A 333 8.39 35.99 -11.10
N LEU A 334 8.74 36.99 -10.30
CA LEU A 334 8.20 37.12 -8.94
C LEU A 334 6.75 37.63 -9.01
N LEU A 335 5.86 36.83 -8.49
CA LEU A 335 4.44 37.13 -8.34
C LEU A 335 4.12 37.32 -6.86
N VAL A 336 3.48 38.42 -6.51
CA VAL A 336 2.99 38.72 -5.14
C VAL A 336 1.52 39.04 -5.21
N GLY A 337 0.69 38.35 -4.45
CA GLY A 337 -0.74 38.58 -4.49
C GLY A 337 -1.55 37.66 -3.59
N ALA A 338 -2.87 37.84 -3.58
CA ALA A 338 -3.81 36.99 -2.89
C ALA A 338 -3.80 35.56 -3.47
N ALA A 339 -3.87 34.59 -2.61
CA ALA A 339 -3.76 33.16 -2.95
C ALA A 339 -4.71 32.75 -4.08
N ALA A 340 -5.99 33.08 -4.00
CA ALA A 340 -6.97 32.78 -5.02
C ALA A 340 -6.64 33.38 -6.39
N ARG A 341 -6.12 34.61 -6.41
CA ARG A 341 -5.76 35.31 -7.64
C ARG A 341 -4.50 34.67 -8.29
N LEU A 342 -3.49 34.36 -7.49
CA LEU A 342 -2.29 33.68 -7.97
C LEU A 342 -2.64 32.30 -8.54
N TYR A 343 -3.49 31.56 -7.84
CA TYR A 343 -3.96 30.26 -8.33
C TYR A 343 -4.67 30.35 -9.68
N GLN A 344 -5.58 31.33 -9.87
CA GLN A 344 -6.27 31.55 -11.16
C GLN A 344 -5.31 31.89 -12.30
N MET A 345 -4.23 32.63 -12.01
CA MET A 345 -3.20 32.93 -13.03
C MET A 345 -2.45 31.66 -13.44
N LEU A 346 -2.02 30.83 -12.50
CA LEU A 346 -1.35 29.57 -12.77
C LEU A 346 -2.29 28.55 -13.45
N GLU A 347 -3.57 28.56 -13.11
CA GLU A 347 -4.60 27.71 -13.74
C GLU A 347 -4.79 28.04 -15.24
N GLN A 348 -4.69 29.31 -15.62
CA GLN A 348 -4.74 29.71 -17.04
C GLN A 348 -3.54 29.21 -17.84
N GLU A 349 -2.38 29.10 -17.20
CA GLU A 349 -1.15 28.59 -17.80
C GLU A 349 -1.04 27.05 -17.70
N GLN A 350 -1.95 26.41 -16.98
CA GLN A 350 -1.96 24.98 -16.65
C GLN A 350 -0.65 24.51 -16.00
N ASP A 351 0.01 25.39 -15.26
CA ASP A 351 1.24 25.10 -14.55
C ASP A 351 1.22 25.65 -13.12
N PHE A 352 1.18 24.76 -12.15
CA PHE A 352 1.13 25.06 -10.73
C PHE A 352 2.50 24.97 -10.04
N ARG A 353 3.57 24.69 -10.81
CA ARG A 353 4.93 24.64 -10.28
C ARG A 353 5.47 26.03 -10.04
N VAL A 354 5.89 26.26 -8.80
CA VAL A 354 6.39 27.56 -8.34
C VAL A 354 7.63 27.37 -7.48
N ARG A 355 8.29 28.47 -7.13
CA ARG A 355 9.34 28.48 -6.10
C ARG A 355 9.00 29.52 -5.06
N VAL A 356 9.39 29.25 -3.82
CA VAL A 356 9.12 30.09 -2.65
C VAL A 356 10.38 30.30 -1.83
N LEU A 357 10.36 31.26 -0.92
CA LEU A 357 11.47 31.49 0.01
C LEU A 357 11.29 30.72 1.31
N LEU A 358 12.40 30.25 1.85
CA LEU A 358 12.57 29.85 3.24
C LEU A 358 13.85 30.54 3.73
N GLY A 359 13.72 31.67 4.44
CA GLY A 359 14.83 32.56 4.73
C GLY A 359 15.42 33.13 3.43
N GLU A 360 16.67 32.80 3.12
CA GLU A 360 17.35 33.20 1.87
C GLU A 360 17.33 32.09 0.81
N GLU A 361 16.92 30.89 1.17
CA GLU A 361 16.87 29.75 0.28
C GLU A 361 15.61 29.80 -0.57
N VAL A 362 15.76 29.44 -1.86
CA VAL A 362 14.65 29.32 -2.80
C VAL A 362 14.31 27.83 -2.93
N VAL A 363 13.13 27.46 -2.48
CA VAL A 363 12.68 26.06 -2.49
C VAL A 363 11.58 25.84 -3.53
N PRO A 364 11.60 24.73 -4.27
CA PRO A 364 10.55 24.37 -5.21
C PRO A 364 9.29 23.94 -4.49
N ALA A 365 8.13 24.29 -5.06
CA ALA A 365 6.83 23.97 -4.49
C ALA A 365 5.75 23.85 -5.57
N THR A 366 4.61 23.27 -5.21
CA THR A 366 3.39 23.26 -6.02
C THR A 366 2.32 24.12 -5.35
N PHE A 367 1.67 25.00 -6.12
CA PHE A 367 0.56 25.78 -5.60
C PHE A 367 -0.72 24.96 -5.67
N ILE A 368 -1.42 24.79 -4.54
CA ILE A 368 -2.58 23.90 -4.41
C ILE A 368 -3.82 24.63 -3.92
N ARG A 369 -4.98 24.07 -4.30
CA ARG A 369 -6.30 24.53 -3.87
C ARG A 369 -7.09 23.33 -3.32
N LEU A 370 -7.76 23.52 -2.21
CA LEU A 370 -8.49 22.48 -1.51
C LEU A 370 -9.87 22.96 -1.08
N PRO A 371 -10.84 22.07 -0.81
CA PRO A 371 -12.12 22.45 -0.24
C PRO A 371 -11.95 23.20 1.09
N GLY A 372 -12.82 24.17 1.33
CA GLY A 372 -12.82 24.94 2.57
C GLY A 372 -13.21 24.10 3.78
N ARG A 373 -12.77 24.55 4.96
CA ARG A 373 -13.06 23.93 6.25
C ARG A 373 -13.08 24.99 7.35
N GLN A 374 -13.20 24.60 8.61
CA GLN A 374 -13.17 25.52 9.75
C GLN A 374 -11.88 26.36 9.75
N MET A 375 -12.02 27.67 9.96
CA MET A 375 -10.92 28.62 9.91
C MET A 375 -10.64 29.24 11.28
N TYR A 376 -9.41 29.72 11.46
CA TYR A 376 -8.94 30.44 12.65
C TYR A 376 -8.16 31.69 12.25
N PHE A 377 -8.38 32.80 12.95
CA PHE A 377 -7.54 33.96 12.87
C PHE A 377 -6.37 33.85 13.85
N ILE A 378 -5.16 33.92 13.34
CA ILE A 378 -3.92 33.91 14.12
C ILE A 378 -3.24 35.26 13.93
N THR A 379 -3.11 36.04 15.02
CA THR A 379 -2.43 37.32 15.02
C THR A 379 -1.04 37.18 15.61
N ILE A 380 -0.01 37.59 14.85
CA ILE A 380 1.41 37.46 15.23
C ILE A 380 2.01 38.85 15.28
N ASP A 381 2.67 39.21 16.41
CA ASP A 381 3.34 40.49 16.63
C ASP A 381 4.74 40.43 16.03
N ILE A 382 4.94 40.93 14.81
CA ILE A 382 6.23 40.86 14.10
C ILE A 382 7.20 41.98 14.51
N ALA A 383 6.70 43.09 15.02
CA ALA A 383 7.45 44.22 15.58
C ALA A 383 6.60 44.95 16.63
N PRO A 384 7.18 45.84 17.46
CA PRO A 384 6.47 46.51 18.56
C PRO A 384 5.17 47.23 18.18
N ASN A 385 5.00 47.64 16.91
CA ASN A 385 3.81 48.27 16.40
C ASN A 385 3.31 47.64 15.08
N ALA A 386 3.71 46.43 14.78
CA ALA A 386 3.33 45.74 13.55
C ALA A 386 2.80 44.34 13.88
N ARG A 387 1.56 44.10 13.48
CA ARG A 387 0.86 42.82 13.62
C ARG A 387 0.45 42.32 12.27
N HIS A 388 0.59 40.98 12.07
CA HIS A 388 0.00 40.32 10.94
C HIS A 388 -1.03 39.31 11.42
N MET A 389 -2.21 39.37 10.81
CA MET A 389 -3.30 38.43 11.03
C MET A 389 -3.42 37.52 9.81
N TYR A 390 -3.44 36.20 10.06
CA TYR A 390 -3.66 35.18 9.06
C TYR A 390 -4.94 34.44 9.37
N GLU A 391 -5.75 34.22 8.37
CA GLU A 391 -6.88 33.30 8.46
C GLU A 391 -6.49 31.96 7.82
N VAL A 392 -6.46 30.93 8.65
CA VAL A 392 -5.93 29.61 8.31
C VAL A 392 -6.90 28.52 8.74
N THR A 393 -6.79 27.33 8.14
CA THR A 393 -7.57 26.17 8.58
C THR A 393 -7.19 25.78 10.02
N ASP A 394 -8.14 25.20 10.75
CA ASP A 394 -8.02 24.80 12.16
C ASP A 394 -6.77 23.95 12.44
N ASN A 395 -6.37 23.12 11.51
CA ASN A 395 -5.24 22.22 11.58
C ASN A 395 -3.94 22.75 10.94
N HIS A 396 -3.93 24.03 10.51
CA HIS A 396 -2.71 24.60 9.92
C HIS A 396 -1.59 24.67 10.95
N LEU A 397 -0.40 24.18 10.57
CA LEU A 397 0.75 24.06 11.47
C LEU A 397 1.65 25.31 11.39
N PHE A 398 2.02 25.83 12.55
CA PHE A 398 3.04 26.85 12.69
C PHE A 398 4.25 26.29 13.47
N PRO A 399 5.48 26.43 12.97
CA PRO A 399 6.68 26.06 13.72
C PRO A 399 6.86 27.02 14.90
N THR A 400 6.82 26.48 16.11
CA THR A 400 6.95 27.22 17.36
C THR A 400 8.15 26.73 18.19
N ARG A 401 8.47 27.41 19.30
CA ARG A 401 9.46 26.88 20.25
C ARG A 401 9.04 25.54 20.88
N ARG A 402 7.75 25.21 20.84
CA ARG A 402 7.21 23.94 21.35
C ARG A 402 7.12 22.85 20.28
N GLY A 403 7.61 23.10 19.06
CA GLY A 403 7.44 22.28 17.87
C GLY A 403 6.32 22.82 16.98
N ASP A 404 5.89 22.01 16.00
CA ASP A 404 4.79 22.35 15.10
C ASP A 404 3.46 22.24 15.84
N ILE A 405 2.71 23.36 15.92
CA ILE A 405 1.44 23.47 16.65
C ILE A 405 0.33 23.82 15.67
N GLN A 406 -0.82 23.15 15.78
CA GLN A 406 -2.00 23.45 14.98
C GLN A 406 -2.62 24.80 15.36
N ALA A 407 -3.18 25.52 14.38
CA ALA A 407 -3.78 26.81 14.59
C ALA A 407 -4.82 26.84 15.72
N LYS A 408 -5.68 25.82 15.81
CA LYS A 408 -6.66 25.65 16.90
C LYS A 408 -6.07 25.39 18.28
N GLU A 409 -4.80 24.96 18.35
CA GLU A 409 -4.08 24.61 19.59
C GLU A 409 -3.08 25.70 20.00
N LEU A 410 -2.87 26.71 19.16
CA LEU A 410 -2.09 27.89 19.51
C LEU A 410 -2.79 28.66 20.61
N VAL A 411 -1.99 29.23 21.49
CA VAL A 411 -2.48 30.13 22.55
C VAL A 411 -1.72 31.46 22.53
N GLU A 412 -2.31 32.50 23.09
CA GLU A 412 -1.64 33.79 23.29
C GLU A 412 -0.34 33.59 24.06
N GLY A 413 0.76 34.14 23.54
CA GLY A 413 2.11 33.97 24.08
C GLY A 413 2.94 32.85 23.47
N ASP A 414 2.38 31.98 22.63
CA ASP A 414 3.19 31.06 21.82
C ASP A 414 4.10 31.84 20.88
N GLU A 415 5.30 31.35 20.62
CA GLU A 415 6.29 32.00 19.79
C GLU A 415 6.49 31.26 18.46
N VAL A 416 6.01 31.85 17.35
CA VAL A 416 6.12 31.31 15.99
C VAL A 416 7.45 31.72 15.36
N GLN A 417 8.04 30.83 14.58
CA GLN A 417 9.30 31.07 13.87
C GLN A 417 9.15 32.19 12.83
N TYR A 418 10.15 33.05 12.78
CA TYR A 418 10.18 34.24 11.97
C TYR A 418 11.56 34.45 11.36
N TRP A 419 11.63 34.78 10.08
CA TRP A 419 12.85 35.22 9.42
C TRP A 419 12.98 36.74 9.54
N ASP A 420 14.06 37.22 10.20
CA ASP A 420 14.40 38.60 10.31
C ASP A 420 15.25 39.03 9.09
N PRO A 421 14.67 39.79 8.13
CA PRO A 421 15.38 40.15 6.91
C PRO A 421 16.49 41.19 7.13
N GLU A 422 16.43 41.99 8.21
CA GLU A 422 17.46 42.99 8.51
C GLU A 422 18.69 42.36 9.09
N ASN A 423 18.51 41.41 10.02
CA ASN A 423 19.63 40.70 10.68
C ASN A 423 20.01 39.37 9.97
N ARG A 424 19.21 38.91 9.00
CA ARG A 424 19.39 37.63 8.25
C ARG A 424 19.52 36.42 9.17
N VAL A 425 18.62 36.33 10.16
CA VAL A 425 18.58 35.24 11.13
C VAL A 425 17.16 34.78 11.41
N TYR A 426 17.02 33.50 11.76
CA TYR A 426 15.78 33.00 12.31
C TYR A 426 15.60 33.48 13.75
N SER A 427 14.41 33.93 14.06
CA SER A 427 13.98 34.39 15.37
C SER A 427 12.59 33.88 15.68
N TYR A 428 11.98 34.33 16.77
CA TYR A 428 10.63 33.94 17.14
C TYR A 428 9.80 35.17 17.42
N ARG A 429 8.49 35.12 17.12
CA ARG A 429 7.53 36.21 17.32
C ARG A 429 6.31 35.69 18.06
N PRO A 430 5.82 36.43 19.07
CA PRO A 430 4.69 36.02 19.89
C PRO A 430 3.38 36.05 19.11
N VAL A 431 2.55 35.05 19.35
CA VAL A 431 1.13 35.05 19.00
C VAL A 431 0.40 35.92 20.00
N SER A 432 -0.28 36.94 19.53
CA SER A 432 -1.02 37.88 20.38
C SER A 432 -2.52 37.59 20.44
N GLU A 433 -3.05 36.80 19.51
CA GLU A 433 -4.47 36.50 19.48
C GLU A 433 -4.74 35.23 18.63
N VAL A 434 -5.67 34.39 19.10
CA VAL A 434 -6.17 33.20 18.38
C VAL A 434 -7.70 33.19 18.49
N ILE A 435 -8.40 33.29 17.36
CA ILE A 435 -9.86 33.38 17.33
C ILE A 435 -10.40 32.41 16.29
N GLU A 436 -11.40 31.64 16.66
CA GLU A 436 -12.17 30.85 15.71
C GLU A 436 -12.92 31.76 14.75
N SER A 437 -12.75 31.54 13.44
CA SER A 437 -13.39 32.37 12.40
C SER A 437 -14.80 31.86 12.09
N ALA A 438 -15.71 32.78 11.90
CA ALA A 438 -17.05 32.48 11.39
C ALA A 438 -17.10 32.44 9.84
N ASN A 439 -15.98 32.70 9.15
CA ASN A 439 -15.94 32.70 7.70
C ASN A 439 -15.95 31.27 7.16
N THR A 440 -16.63 31.08 6.05
CA THR A 440 -16.65 29.82 5.28
C THR A 440 -16.22 30.12 3.85
N TYR A 441 -15.37 29.27 3.30
CA TYR A 441 -14.85 29.39 1.94
C TYR A 441 -15.13 28.11 1.16
N ASP A 442 -15.46 28.23 -0.12
CA ASP A 442 -15.57 27.08 -1.00
C ASP A 442 -14.20 26.41 -1.18
N TYR A 443 -13.13 27.23 -1.23
CA TYR A 443 -11.74 26.78 -1.39
C TYR A 443 -10.78 27.54 -0.49
N VAL A 444 -9.74 26.84 -0.08
CA VAL A 444 -8.57 27.33 0.66
C VAL A 444 -7.30 26.98 -0.10
N TYR A 445 -6.20 27.69 0.15
CA TYR A 445 -5.00 27.64 -0.68
C TYR A 445 -3.74 27.41 0.15
N CYS A 446 -2.78 26.69 -0.41
CA CYS A 446 -1.47 26.53 0.19
C CYS A 446 -0.38 26.22 -0.85
N LEU A 447 0.83 26.08 -0.35
CA LEU A 447 2.00 25.63 -1.08
C LEU A 447 2.45 24.27 -0.54
N GLU A 448 2.70 23.34 -1.44
CA GLU A 448 3.31 22.07 -1.14
C GLU A 448 4.78 22.14 -1.55
N VAL A 449 5.69 22.23 -0.58
CA VAL A 449 7.13 22.25 -0.81
C VAL A 449 7.60 20.84 -1.20
N ASP A 450 8.50 20.74 -2.16
CA ASP A 450 8.96 19.46 -2.71
C ASP A 450 9.66 18.57 -1.66
N ALA A 451 9.55 17.28 -1.89
CA ALA A 451 10.23 16.29 -1.08
C ALA A 451 11.76 16.50 -1.10
N GLY A 452 12.38 16.38 0.09
CA GLY A 452 13.82 16.64 0.26
C GLY A 452 14.17 18.06 0.67
N CYS A 453 13.20 18.99 0.68
CA CYS A 453 13.34 20.30 1.31
C CYS A 453 12.72 20.30 2.71
N GLU A 454 13.13 21.26 3.57
CA GLU A 454 12.46 21.49 4.85
C GLU A 454 10.97 21.76 4.60
N PRO A 455 10.04 21.21 5.40
CA PRO A 455 8.61 21.28 5.14
C PRO A 455 8.00 22.65 5.49
N TYR A 456 8.74 23.72 5.26
CA TYR A 456 8.36 25.08 5.60
C TYR A 456 8.53 26.02 4.43
N PHE A 457 7.79 27.13 4.45
CA PHE A 457 8.02 28.27 3.57
C PHE A 457 7.75 29.58 4.31
N MET A 458 8.23 30.66 3.73
CA MET A 458 8.12 31.99 4.30
C MET A 458 6.99 32.78 3.64
N LEU A 459 6.10 33.35 4.45
CA LEU A 459 5.13 34.32 4.02
C LEU A 459 5.78 35.71 3.75
N PRO A 460 5.15 36.58 2.95
CA PRO A 460 5.73 37.92 2.66
C PRO A 460 6.05 38.76 3.90
N SER A 461 5.45 38.48 5.03
CA SER A 461 5.70 39.12 6.32
C SER A 461 6.99 38.68 7.02
N GLY A 462 7.62 37.62 6.57
CA GLY A 462 8.73 36.97 7.26
C GLY A 462 8.31 35.81 8.21
N VAL A 463 7.03 35.59 8.43
CA VAL A 463 6.54 34.46 9.24
C VAL A 463 6.80 33.16 8.50
N ILE A 464 7.41 32.22 9.20
CA ILE A 464 7.61 30.86 8.70
C ILE A 464 6.37 30.03 9.03
N THR A 465 5.92 29.29 8.06
CA THR A 465 4.77 28.40 8.19
C THR A 465 5.05 27.04 7.60
N HIS A 466 4.34 26.05 8.09
CA HIS A 466 4.41 24.70 7.53
C HIS A 466 3.76 24.68 6.13
N ASN A 467 4.34 23.91 5.20
CA ASN A 467 3.70 23.67 3.91
C ASN A 467 2.41 22.85 4.07
N CYS A 468 1.55 22.88 3.08
CA CYS A 468 0.46 21.92 3.05
C CYS A 468 1.04 20.51 2.93
N ARG A 469 0.77 19.67 3.91
CA ARG A 469 0.96 18.24 3.78
C ARG A 469 -0.26 17.64 3.07
N LEU A 470 -0.36 17.85 1.76
CA LEU A 470 -1.02 16.87 0.90
C LEU A 470 -0.12 15.65 0.70
N LYS A 471 0.95 15.57 1.49
CA LYS A 471 1.69 14.34 1.57
C LYS A 471 0.81 13.36 2.33
N ASN A 472 0.36 12.38 1.58
CA ASN A 472 0.96 11.05 1.81
C ASN A 472 2.43 11.33 2.08
N ASN A 473 2.87 11.28 3.32
CA ASN A 473 4.30 11.37 3.61
C ASN A 473 4.94 10.24 2.81
N ILE A 474 5.35 10.64 1.59
CA ILE A 474 5.88 9.79 0.53
C ILE A 474 7.10 9.00 1.03
N VAL A 475 7.67 9.43 2.14
CA VAL A 475 8.85 8.84 2.75
C VAL A 475 8.53 7.76 3.80
N GLU A 476 7.33 7.74 4.41
CA GLU A 476 7.08 6.87 5.56
C GLU A 476 5.92 5.88 5.43
N ASN A 477 4.98 6.03 4.48
CA ASN A 477 3.77 5.19 4.39
C ASN A 477 3.49 4.61 2.99
N GLN A 478 4.51 4.10 2.30
CA GLN A 478 4.45 3.74 0.89
C GLN A 478 4.27 2.25 0.62
N PHE A 479 3.46 1.58 1.41
CA PHE A 479 3.16 0.16 1.19
C PHE A 479 2.30 -0.05 -0.07
N THR A 480 2.94 -0.13 -1.23
CA THR A 480 2.25 -0.54 -2.46
C THR A 480 1.84 -2.00 -2.43
N TYR A 481 2.57 -2.84 -1.70
CA TYR A 481 2.25 -4.25 -1.53
C TYR A 481 1.04 -4.49 -0.62
N SER A 482 0.92 -3.70 0.43
CA SER A 482 -0.22 -3.74 1.34
C SER A 482 -1.12 -2.54 1.09
N LEU A 483 -1.90 -2.61 0.04
CA LEU A 483 -2.92 -1.59 -0.27
C LEU A 483 -3.91 -1.34 0.87
N GLY A 484 -3.94 -2.21 1.89
CA GLY A 484 -4.74 -2.05 3.10
C GLY A 484 -4.10 -1.19 4.20
N ALA A 485 -2.84 -0.74 4.06
CA ALA A 485 -2.14 -0.01 5.12
C ALA A 485 -2.42 1.51 5.11
N GLY A 486 -3.63 1.93 4.82
CA GLY A 486 -4.12 3.29 5.07
C GLY A 486 -4.12 4.24 3.86
N GLY A 487 -3.46 3.95 2.75
CA GLY A 487 -3.50 4.81 1.57
C GLY A 487 -4.84 4.71 0.83
N ILE A 488 -5.48 5.85 0.56
CA ILE A 488 -6.74 5.94 -0.21
C ILE A 488 -6.47 6.64 -1.53
N ALA A 489 -7.10 6.15 -2.62
CA ALA A 489 -6.95 6.64 -3.99
C ALA A 489 -5.49 6.61 -4.50
N THR A 490 -4.72 5.60 -4.11
CA THR A 490 -3.29 5.41 -4.41
C THR A 490 -3.02 4.03 -5.02
N GLY A 491 -1.75 3.64 -5.15
CA GLY A 491 -1.31 2.31 -5.59
C GLY A 491 -0.01 2.34 -6.38
N SER A 492 0.21 1.34 -7.23
CA SER A 492 1.35 1.26 -8.12
C SER A 492 0.91 1.15 -9.57
N LYS A 493 1.54 1.92 -10.47
CA LYS A 493 1.32 1.81 -11.91
C LYS A 493 2.05 0.61 -12.50
N ARG A 494 3.28 0.36 -12.02
CA ARG A 494 4.10 -0.77 -12.48
C ARG A 494 5.15 -1.14 -11.44
N VAL A 495 5.52 -2.42 -11.39
CA VAL A 495 6.59 -2.96 -10.53
C VAL A 495 7.61 -3.68 -11.40
N MET A 496 8.88 -3.33 -11.23
CA MET A 496 10.03 -4.04 -11.83
C MET A 496 11.04 -4.35 -10.74
N THR A 497 11.46 -5.63 -10.66
CA THR A 497 12.31 -6.13 -9.56
C THR A 497 13.72 -6.48 -10.04
N ILE A 498 14.72 -6.00 -9.31
CA ILE A 498 16.14 -6.30 -9.52
C ILE A 498 16.50 -7.61 -8.80
N ASN A 499 17.21 -8.50 -9.49
CA ASN A 499 17.83 -9.66 -8.89
C ASN A 499 19.18 -9.28 -8.28
N ILE A 500 19.20 -9.00 -6.98
CA ILE A 500 20.40 -8.55 -6.25
C ILE A 500 21.47 -9.64 -6.20
N ASN A 501 21.07 -10.91 -6.04
CA ASN A 501 22.01 -12.03 -6.04
C ASN A 501 22.79 -12.13 -7.36
N ARG A 502 22.09 -12.04 -8.49
CA ARG A 502 22.72 -12.02 -9.81
C ARG A 502 23.66 -10.83 -9.97
N LEU A 503 23.20 -9.63 -9.66
CA LEU A 503 23.98 -8.41 -9.81
C LEU A 503 25.30 -8.45 -9.04
N VAL A 504 25.26 -8.91 -7.79
CA VAL A 504 26.47 -9.03 -6.93
C VAL A 504 27.44 -10.08 -7.51
N GLN A 505 26.94 -11.22 -7.97
CA GLN A 505 27.77 -12.28 -8.55
C GLN A 505 28.37 -11.90 -9.90
N GLU A 506 27.64 -11.21 -10.77
CA GLU A 506 28.17 -10.67 -12.04
C GLU A 506 29.30 -9.65 -11.81
N CYS A 507 29.27 -8.95 -10.67
CA CYS A 507 30.37 -8.06 -10.24
C CYS A 507 31.52 -8.81 -9.54
N GLY A 508 31.47 -10.14 -9.45
CA GLY A 508 32.50 -10.98 -8.80
C GLY A 508 32.59 -10.76 -7.28
N GLY A 509 31.53 -10.26 -6.64
CA GLY A 509 31.51 -9.92 -5.22
C GLY A 509 32.22 -8.59 -4.87
N ASP A 510 32.68 -7.83 -5.85
CA ASP A 510 33.23 -6.48 -5.66
C ASP A 510 32.09 -5.49 -5.38
N MET A 511 31.96 -5.07 -4.13
CA MET A 511 30.87 -4.22 -3.67
C MET A 511 30.92 -2.79 -4.25
N ALA A 512 32.11 -2.28 -4.62
CA ALA A 512 32.20 -0.98 -5.28
C ALA A 512 31.64 -1.05 -6.71
N LYS A 513 31.96 -2.12 -7.43
CA LYS A 513 31.38 -2.39 -8.77
C LYS A 513 29.90 -2.69 -8.66
N ALA A 514 29.47 -3.49 -7.67
CA ALA A 514 28.05 -3.80 -7.47
C ALA A 514 27.24 -2.54 -7.19
N LYS A 515 27.72 -1.61 -6.38
CA LYS A 515 27.09 -0.31 -6.14
C LYS A 515 26.94 0.50 -7.43
N ALA A 516 28.02 0.63 -8.21
CA ALA A 516 28.00 1.37 -9.48
C ALA A 516 27.04 0.72 -10.50
N SER A 517 27.06 -0.61 -10.61
CA SER A 517 26.16 -1.36 -11.47
C SER A 517 24.69 -1.25 -11.02
N LEU A 518 24.43 -1.23 -9.71
CA LEU A 518 23.09 -1.05 -9.16
C LEU A 518 22.55 0.35 -9.43
N ASP A 519 23.37 1.39 -9.25
CA ASP A 519 22.99 2.77 -9.55
C ASP A 519 22.64 2.94 -11.05
N ASP A 520 23.47 2.41 -11.93
CA ASP A 520 23.24 2.43 -13.38
C ASP A 520 21.96 1.65 -13.76
N LEU A 521 21.82 0.41 -13.24
CA LEU A 521 20.63 -0.41 -13.50
C LEU A 521 19.34 0.26 -12.98
N THR A 522 19.40 0.92 -11.82
CA THR A 522 18.26 1.66 -11.27
C THR A 522 17.88 2.83 -12.18
N ALA A 523 18.88 3.55 -12.73
CA ALA A 523 18.62 4.62 -13.71
C ALA A 523 17.94 4.08 -14.99
N HIS A 524 18.34 2.90 -15.46
CA HIS A 524 17.66 2.21 -16.56
C HIS A 524 16.20 1.87 -16.19
N LEU A 525 15.98 1.27 -15.01
CA LEU A 525 14.63 0.94 -14.54
C LEU A 525 13.73 2.18 -14.47
N HIS A 526 14.25 3.30 -14.00
CA HIS A 526 13.48 4.55 -13.97
C HIS A 526 13.03 4.98 -15.37
N ARG A 527 13.91 4.89 -16.38
CA ARG A 527 13.53 5.15 -17.76
C ARG A 527 12.47 4.18 -18.29
N TYR A 528 12.59 2.88 -17.96
CA TYR A 528 11.58 1.86 -18.32
C TYR A 528 10.23 2.17 -17.66
N LEU A 529 10.23 2.49 -16.38
CA LEU A 529 9.03 2.83 -15.63
C LEU A 529 8.39 4.15 -16.10
N LYS A 530 9.22 5.17 -16.47
CA LYS A 530 8.74 6.42 -17.08
C LYS A 530 8.10 6.18 -18.44
N ALA A 531 8.67 5.31 -19.28
CA ALA A 531 8.09 4.93 -20.56
C ALA A 531 6.74 4.23 -20.38
N TYR A 532 6.63 3.33 -19.39
CA TYR A 532 5.35 2.72 -19.04
C TYR A 532 4.33 3.76 -18.55
N ASN A 533 4.74 4.70 -17.70
CA ASN A 533 3.89 5.81 -17.24
C ASN A 533 3.40 6.69 -18.39
N ALA A 534 4.24 6.92 -19.41
CA ALA A 534 3.81 7.65 -20.63
C ALA A 534 2.70 6.90 -21.37
N MET A 535 2.77 5.57 -21.47
CA MET A 535 1.72 4.75 -22.08
C MET A 535 0.43 4.78 -21.24
N VAL A 536 0.53 4.78 -19.90
CA VAL A 536 -0.61 4.92 -18.99
C VAL A 536 -1.26 6.30 -19.16
N LYS A 537 -0.47 7.38 -19.23
CA LYS A 537 -0.97 8.75 -19.48
C LYS A 537 -1.68 8.86 -20.85
N ASP A 538 -1.13 8.23 -21.88
CA ASP A 538 -1.76 8.19 -23.21
C ASP A 538 -3.09 7.45 -23.19
N ALA A 539 -3.16 6.31 -22.48
CA ALA A 539 -4.42 5.58 -22.30
C ALA A 539 -5.44 6.38 -21.49
N GLN A 540 -5.01 7.08 -20.44
CA GLN A 540 -5.88 7.99 -19.66
C GLN A 540 -6.43 9.11 -20.54
N ALA A 541 -5.59 9.78 -21.33
CA ALA A 541 -6.01 10.85 -22.24
C ALA A 541 -7.03 10.37 -23.29
N LYS A 542 -7.06 9.07 -23.58
CA LYS A 542 -8.00 8.41 -24.48
C LYS A 542 -9.19 7.77 -23.75
N HIS A 543 -9.37 8.06 -22.47
CA HIS A 543 -10.46 7.53 -21.62
C HIS A 543 -10.52 5.98 -21.54
N MET A 544 -9.36 5.32 -21.58
CA MET A 544 -9.27 3.87 -21.51
C MET A 544 -9.06 3.34 -20.08
N ILE A 545 -8.95 4.22 -19.08
CA ILE A 545 -8.79 3.85 -17.67
C ILE A 545 -9.93 4.49 -16.86
N PRO A 546 -11.13 3.90 -16.89
CA PRO A 546 -12.31 4.44 -16.20
C PRO A 546 -12.13 4.67 -14.69
N LEU A 547 -11.22 3.94 -14.03
CA LEU A 547 -10.89 4.17 -12.61
C LEU A 547 -10.34 5.58 -12.36
N TYR A 548 -9.55 6.13 -13.30
CA TYR A 548 -9.05 7.50 -13.22
C TYR A 548 -10.13 8.51 -13.59
N ASP A 549 -10.80 8.29 -14.72
CA ASP A 549 -11.84 9.21 -15.24
C ASP A 549 -12.98 9.41 -14.26
N ALA A 550 -13.35 8.35 -13.52
CA ALA A 550 -14.42 8.39 -12.52
C ALA A 550 -13.93 8.83 -11.11
N GLY A 551 -12.63 9.10 -10.92
CA GLY A 551 -12.09 9.60 -9.66
C GLY A 551 -11.92 8.56 -8.55
N PHE A 552 -11.90 7.26 -8.87
CA PHE A 552 -11.66 6.20 -7.88
C PHE A 552 -10.21 6.14 -7.42
N VAL A 553 -9.28 6.55 -8.27
CA VAL A 553 -7.83 6.57 -8.03
C VAL A 553 -7.26 7.86 -8.58
N SER A 554 -6.32 8.47 -7.85
CA SER A 554 -5.56 9.63 -8.33
C SER A 554 -4.27 9.15 -9.02
N PRO A 555 -4.11 9.38 -10.33
CA PRO A 555 -2.89 8.95 -11.05
C PRO A 555 -1.61 9.54 -10.46
N GLU A 556 -1.69 10.75 -9.92
CA GLU A 556 -0.58 11.49 -9.30
C GLU A 556 -0.12 10.87 -7.97
N LYS A 557 -1.01 10.10 -7.32
CA LYS A 557 -0.73 9.39 -6.06
C LYS A 557 -0.25 7.96 -6.27
N GLN A 558 -0.02 7.52 -7.51
CA GLN A 558 0.46 6.18 -7.80
C GLN A 558 1.94 6.16 -8.11
N TYR A 559 2.61 5.15 -7.57
CA TYR A 559 4.05 4.95 -7.67
C TYR A 559 4.47 4.15 -8.91
N LEU A 560 5.72 4.34 -9.29
CA LEU A 560 6.52 3.48 -10.15
C LEU A 560 7.48 2.73 -9.22
N THR A 561 7.29 1.43 -9.07
CA THR A 561 7.93 0.66 -8.00
C THR A 561 9.16 -0.09 -8.49
N VAL A 562 10.29 0.14 -7.82
CA VAL A 562 11.52 -0.65 -7.95
C VAL A 562 11.49 -1.74 -6.88
N GLY A 563 11.36 -2.99 -7.29
CA GLY A 563 11.42 -4.13 -6.40
C GLY A 563 12.84 -4.65 -6.23
N ILE A 564 13.11 -5.34 -5.12
CA ILE A 564 14.34 -6.11 -4.92
C ILE A 564 14.01 -7.56 -4.55
N ASN A 565 14.88 -8.49 -4.93
CA ASN A 565 14.83 -9.90 -4.52
C ASN A 565 16.24 -10.50 -4.51
N GLY A 566 16.46 -11.57 -3.73
CA GLY A 566 17.77 -12.24 -3.66
C GLY A 566 18.81 -11.52 -2.77
N LEU A 567 18.36 -10.67 -1.84
CA LEU A 567 19.23 -9.92 -0.92
C LEU A 567 19.96 -10.85 0.07
N VAL A 568 19.24 -11.81 0.66
CA VAL A 568 19.82 -12.80 1.59
C VAL A 568 20.83 -13.67 0.87
N GLU A 569 20.51 -14.13 -0.33
CA GLU A 569 21.36 -14.98 -1.16
C GLU A 569 22.65 -14.26 -1.58
N ALA A 570 22.55 -12.98 -1.89
CA ALA A 570 23.73 -12.14 -2.18
C ALA A 570 24.65 -11.97 -0.96
N ALA A 571 24.09 -11.75 0.23
CA ALA A 571 24.87 -11.68 1.48
C ALA A 571 25.59 -13.01 1.76
N GLU A 572 24.92 -14.14 1.60
CA GLU A 572 25.50 -15.46 1.77
C GLU A 572 26.64 -15.72 0.77
N TYR A 573 26.48 -15.33 -0.50
CA TYR A 573 27.55 -15.42 -1.51
C TYR A 573 28.79 -14.61 -1.12
N LEU A 574 28.61 -13.45 -0.51
CA LEU A 574 29.69 -12.59 -0.01
C LEU A 574 30.30 -13.09 1.31
N GLY A 575 29.75 -14.16 1.91
CA GLY A 575 30.16 -14.64 3.23
C GLY A 575 29.75 -13.74 4.37
N ILE A 576 28.77 -12.84 4.17
CA ILE A 576 28.23 -11.95 5.20
C ILE A 576 27.18 -12.75 5.98
N PRO A 577 27.34 -12.94 7.31
CA PRO A 577 26.32 -13.61 8.12
C PRO A 577 24.99 -12.86 8.08
N VAL A 578 23.93 -13.54 7.66
CA VAL A 578 22.57 -12.99 7.66
C VAL A 578 22.04 -12.92 9.09
N GLY A 579 21.59 -11.76 9.54
CA GLY A 579 21.09 -11.54 10.89
C GLY A 579 21.34 -10.11 11.36
N ASP A 580 20.92 -9.80 12.59
CA ASP A 580 21.10 -8.45 13.18
C ASP A 580 22.57 -8.23 13.59
N ASN A 581 23.40 -7.82 12.63
CA ASN A 581 24.80 -7.50 12.82
C ASN A 581 25.26 -6.35 11.91
N LYS A 582 26.42 -5.78 12.24
CA LYS A 582 26.96 -4.61 11.53
C LYS A 582 27.23 -4.90 10.05
N GLY A 583 27.82 -6.04 9.71
CA GLY A 583 28.16 -6.35 8.32
C GLY A 583 26.94 -6.48 7.42
N TYR A 584 25.90 -7.14 7.92
CA TYR A 584 24.64 -7.30 7.18
C TYR A 584 23.88 -5.96 7.06
N SER A 585 23.86 -5.15 8.12
CA SER A 585 23.28 -3.81 8.09
C SER A 585 23.99 -2.89 7.10
N GLU A 586 25.34 -2.88 7.07
CA GLU A 586 26.10 -2.08 6.10
C GLU A 586 25.86 -2.55 4.66
N PHE A 587 25.74 -3.87 4.43
CA PHE A 587 25.40 -4.42 3.12
C PHE A 587 23.99 -4.01 2.67
N THR A 588 22.98 -4.19 3.52
CA THR A 588 21.60 -3.83 3.21
C THR A 588 21.45 -2.33 2.99
N ASP A 589 22.08 -1.50 3.83
CA ASP A 589 22.09 -0.05 3.68
C ASP A 589 22.72 0.38 2.34
N LEU A 590 23.84 -0.23 1.93
CA LEU A 590 24.47 0.08 0.65
C LEU A 590 23.53 -0.16 -0.54
N ILE A 591 22.80 -1.28 -0.54
CA ILE A 591 21.86 -1.62 -1.60
C ILE A 591 20.67 -0.64 -1.60
N LEU A 592 20.02 -0.47 -0.45
CA LEU A 592 18.80 0.32 -0.34
C LEU A 592 19.06 1.82 -0.51
N ASP A 593 20.13 2.35 0.08
CA ASP A 593 20.52 3.77 -0.06
C ASP A 593 20.87 4.11 -1.53
N THR A 594 21.52 3.19 -2.24
CA THR A 594 21.83 3.41 -3.66
C THR A 594 20.56 3.58 -4.49
N ILE A 595 19.55 2.73 -4.29
CA ILE A 595 18.27 2.83 -4.99
C ILE A 595 17.49 4.07 -4.54
N HIS A 596 17.40 4.29 -3.22
CA HIS A 596 16.66 5.41 -2.65
C HIS A 596 17.18 6.77 -3.15
N ARG A 597 18.50 6.99 -3.17
CA ARG A 597 19.09 8.23 -3.71
C ARG A 597 18.71 8.44 -5.18
N ARG A 598 18.65 7.37 -5.96
CA ARG A 598 18.24 7.44 -7.36
C ARG A 598 16.74 7.74 -7.47
N ASN A 599 15.89 7.13 -6.63
CA ASN A 599 14.47 7.43 -6.57
C ASN A 599 14.21 8.92 -6.32
N VAL A 600 14.95 9.52 -5.38
CA VAL A 600 14.85 10.96 -5.06
C VAL A 600 15.36 11.81 -6.21
N ALA A 601 16.52 11.46 -6.78
CA ALA A 601 17.15 12.25 -7.85
C ALA A 601 16.35 12.28 -9.16
N ASP A 602 15.67 11.18 -9.48
CA ASP A 602 14.94 11.02 -10.75
C ASP A 602 13.43 11.31 -10.61
N ALA A 603 12.94 11.66 -9.40
CA ALA A 603 11.56 12.07 -9.18
C ALA A 603 11.25 13.38 -9.92
N GLU A 604 10.05 13.46 -10.48
CA GLU A 604 9.56 14.65 -11.19
C GLU A 604 8.03 14.78 -11.02
N PRO A 605 7.42 15.92 -11.34
CA PRO A 605 5.99 16.10 -11.18
C PRO A 605 5.16 15.01 -11.85
N GLY A 606 4.32 14.32 -11.04
CA GLY A 606 3.50 13.20 -11.50
C GLY A 606 4.26 11.90 -11.80
N VAL A 607 5.53 11.82 -11.34
CA VAL A 607 6.38 10.62 -11.41
C VAL A 607 7.03 10.40 -10.05
N MET A 608 6.50 9.45 -9.31
CA MET A 608 7.00 9.08 -7.99
C MET A 608 7.56 7.66 -8.03
N PHE A 609 8.76 7.48 -7.49
CA PHE A 609 9.38 6.17 -7.34
C PHE A 609 9.32 5.74 -5.88
N ASN A 610 9.24 4.43 -5.67
CA ASN A 610 9.46 3.82 -4.37
C ASN A 610 10.20 2.49 -4.52
N THR A 611 10.80 2.03 -3.42
CA THR A 611 11.51 0.75 -3.37
C THR A 611 10.77 -0.22 -2.47
N GLU A 612 10.55 -1.44 -2.94
CA GLU A 612 9.81 -2.46 -2.22
C GLU A 612 10.60 -3.78 -2.18
N TYR A 613 10.68 -4.41 -1.02
CA TYR A 613 11.09 -5.81 -0.95
C TYR A 613 9.91 -6.68 -1.32
N VAL A 614 9.75 -6.89 -2.63
CA VAL A 614 8.56 -7.51 -3.19
C VAL A 614 8.43 -8.95 -2.71
N PRO A 615 7.38 -9.29 -1.98
CA PRO A 615 7.11 -10.66 -1.59
C PRO A 615 6.48 -11.40 -2.78
N ALA A 616 7.29 -11.70 -3.76
CA ALA A 616 6.86 -12.34 -4.99
C ALA A 616 6.73 -13.85 -4.82
N GLU A 617 5.52 -14.36 -4.93
CA GLU A 617 5.19 -15.78 -4.73
C GLU A 617 5.94 -16.72 -5.65
N SER A 618 6.12 -16.34 -6.90
CA SER A 618 6.83 -17.13 -7.91
C SER A 618 8.22 -16.61 -8.26
N LEU A 619 8.52 -15.33 -8.03
CA LEU A 619 9.79 -14.73 -8.46
C LEU A 619 11.00 -15.33 -7.75
N GLY A 620 10.92 -15.61 -6.45
CA GLY A 620 12.00 -16.26 -5.73
C GLY A 620 12.37 -17.63 -6.32
N VAL A 621 11.38 -18.39 -6.77
CA VAL A 621 11.61 -19.67 -7.47
C VAL A 621 12.21 -19.44 -8.85
N LYS A 622 11.71 -18.46 -9.62
CA LYS A 622 12.21 -18.13 -10.95
C LYS A 622 13.66 -17.67 -10.91
N ASN A 623 13.98 -16.71 -10.03
CA ASN A 623 15.35 -16.21 -9.87
C ASN A 623 16.32 -17.36 -9.54
N ALA A 624 15.96 -18.24 -8.60
CA ALA A 624 16.78 -19.39 -8.26
C ALA A 624 17.00 -20.34 -9.45
N LYS A 625 15.96 -20.58 -10.27
CA LYS A 625 16.05 -21.43 -11.47
C LYS A 625 16.92 -20.80 -12.56
N TRP A 626 16.74 -19.50 -12.84
CA TRP A 626 17.50 -18.77 -13.84
C TRP A 626 18.97 -18.65 -13.46
N ASP A 627 19.25 -18.21 -12.23
CA ASP A 627 20.61 -18.08 -11.73
C ASP A 627 21.35 -19.42 -11.76
N LYS A 628 20.68 -20.52 -11.39
CA LYS A 628 21.24 -21.87 -11.46
C LYS A 628 21.52 -22.30 -12.91
N ALA A 629 20.62 -22.01 -13.85
CA ALA A 629 20.79 -22.35 -15.26
C ALA A 629 21.97 -21.59 -15.87
N ASP A 630 22.21 -20.36 -15.42
CA ASP A 630 23.34 -19.54 -15.87
C ASP A 630 24.65 -19.78 -15.09
N GLY A 631 24.68 -20.80 -14.20
CA GLY A 631 25.89 -21.21 -13.47
C GLY A 631 26.26 -20.37 -12.27
N LEU A 632 25.34 -19.50 -11.79
CA LEU A 632 25.54 -18.71 -10.58
C LEU A 632 25.34 -19.57 -9.31
N SER A 633 25.87 -19.07 -8.19
CA SER A 633 25.69 -19.72 -6.88
C SER A 633 24.25 -19.52 -6.38
N VAL A 634 23.57 -20.64 -6.11
CA VAL A 634 22.18 -20.68 -5.68
C VAL A 634 22.06 -21.55 -4.43
N PRO A 635 21.94 -20.95 -3.23
CA PRO A 635 21.92 -21.72 -1.98
C PRO A 635 20.60 -22.47 -1.73
N ARG A 636 19.50 -22.05 -2.39
CA ARG A 636 18.16 -22.63 -2.21
C ARG A 636 17.31 -22.59 -3.47
N ALA A 637 16.27 -23.43 -3.53
CA ALA A 637 15.37 -23.52 -4.69
C ALA A 637 14.37 -22.33 -4.80
N CYS A 638 14.26 -21.53 -3.75
CA CYS A 638 13.39 -20.36 -3.71
C CYS A 638 14.07 -19.26 -2.88
N TYR A 639 14.35 -18.11 -3.48
CA TYR A 639 14.96 -16.98 -2.80
C TYR A 639 14.04 -16.37 -1.75
N ASN A 640 14.63 -15.89 -0.66
CA ASN A 640 13.89 -15.25 0.41
C ASN A 640 13.24 -13.93 -0.05
N SER A 641 12.09 -13.62 0.55
CA SER A 641 11.38 -12.34 0.40
C SER A 641 11.40 -11.54 1.71
N TYR A 642 12.37 -11.83 2.58
CA TYR A 642 12.56 -11.22 3.90
C TYR A 642 14.02 -10.89 4.10
N PHE A 643 14.32 -10.06 5.10
CA PHE A 643 15.70 -9.76 5.51
C PHE A 643 16.37 -10.90 6.31
N PHE A 644 15.76 -12.05 6.38
CA PHE A 644 16.28 -13.24 7.05
C PHE A 644 16.03 -14.51 6.24
N ALA A 645 16.84 -15.53 6.47
CA ALA A 645 16.59 -16.85 5.91
C ALA A 645 15.48 -17.56 6.71
N VAL A 646 14.41 -17.97 6.04
CA VAL A 646 13.22 -18.56 6.70
C VAL A 646 13.51 -19.90 7.39
N GLU A 647 14.57 -20.57 6.99
CA GLU A 647 15.03 -21.86 7.52
C GLU A 647 16.04 -21.73 8.68
N ASP A 648 16.54 -20.55 9.01
CA ASP A 648 17.56 -20.40 10.05
C ASP A 648 16.94 -20.40 11.46
N PRO A 649 17.17 -21.48 12.25
CA PRO A 649 16.62 -21.58 13.60
C PRO A 649 17.26 -20.59 14.61
N ARG A 650 18.38 -19.97 14.25
CA ARG A 650 19.06 -18.99 15.12
C ARG A 650 18.42 -17.61 15.05
N THR A 651 17.60 -17.34 14.03
CA THR A 651 16.89 -16.06 13.88
C THR A 651 15.62 -16.10 14.72
N THR A 652 15.69 -15.53 15.91
CA THR A 652 14.56 -15.47 16.84
C THR A 652 13.41 -14.59 16.32
N VAL A 653 12.25 -14.63 16.96
CA VAL A 653 11.11 -13.74 16.67
C VAL A 653 11.50 -12.27 16.80
N LEU A 654 12.26 -11.93 17.83
CA LEU A 654 12.72 -10.54 18.05
C LEU A 654 13.74 -10.11 16.98
N ASP A 655 14.61 -11.02 16.54
CA ASP A 655 15.55 -10.72 15.44
C ASP A 655 14.80 -10.48 14.12
N LYS A 656 13.73 -11.25 13.83
CA LYS A 656 12.87 -11.02 12.65
C LYS A 656 12.22 -9.65 12.68
N ILE A 657 11.74 -9.20 13.85
CA ILE A 657 11.20 -7.85 14.04
C ILE A 657 12.29 -6.79 13.81
N ARG A 658 13.48 -6.93 14.41
CA ARG A 658 14.61 -5.99 14.24
C ARG A 658 15.08 -5.88 12.79
N LEU A 659 15.17 -7.02 12.09
CA LEU A 659 15.53 -7.06 10.66
C LEU A 659 14.52 -6.40 9.74
N HIS A 660 13.29 -6.16 10.22
CA HIS A 660 12.26 -5.37 9.53
C HIS A 660 11.98 -4.03 10.25
N GLY A 661 12.86 -3.64 11.17
CA GLY A 661 12.81 -2.36 11.89
C GLY A 661 13.59 -1.26 11.18
N ASN A 662 13.50 -0.04 11.71
CA ASN A 662 14.07 1.19 11.14
C ASN A 662 15.56 1.08 10.76
N ARG A 663 16.33 0.24 11.43
CA ARG A 663 17.75 0.04 11.10
C ARG A 663 17.96 -0.53 9.70
N TYR A 664 17.05 -1.38 9.23
CA TYR A 664 17.16 -2.09 7.95
C TYR A 664 16.25 -1.53 6.86
N ILE A 665 15.08 -0.97 7.22
CA ILE A 665 14.08 -0.55 6.24
C ILE A 665 13.98 0.96 6.04
N ARG A 666 14.80 1.78 6.68
CA ARG A 666 14.72 3.25 6.60
C ARG A 666 14.76 3.82 5.17
N ASN A 667 15.45 3.13 4.24
CA ASN A 667 15.54 3.50 2.82
C ASN A 667 14.65 2.62 1.92
N LEU A 668 13.71 1.88 2.52
CA LEU A 668 12.77 1.00 1.83
C LEU A 668 11.38 1.61 1.88
N ASP A 669 11.19 2.68 1.14
CA ASP A 669 10.00 3.52 1.15
C ASP A 669 8.71 2.83 0.62
N GLY A 670 8.82 1.78 -0.19
CA GLY A 670 7.71 0.90 -0.57
C GLY A 670 7.43 -0.24 0.42
N GLY A 671 8.29 -0.40 1.43
CA GLY A 671 8.10 -1.31 2.55
C GLY A 671 8.44 -2.77 2.31
N SER A 672 8.28 -3.54 3.36
CA SER A 672 8.40 -5.01 3.37
C SER A 672 7.41 -5.61 4.38
N ALA A 673 6.95 -6.83 4.14
CA ALA A 673 6.07 -7.53 5.06
C ALA A 673 6.86 -8.51 5.94
N CYS A 674 6.88 -8.27 7.25
CA CYS A 674 7.49 -9.19 8.21
C CYS A 674 6.53 -10.34 8.54
N HIS A 675 6.85 -11.55 8.10
CA HIS A 675 6.08 -12.75 8.42
C HIS A 675 6.74 -13.51 9.57
N ILE A 676 6.10 -13.47 10.72
CA ILE A 676 6.56 -14.15 11.93
C ILE A 676 5.85 -15.49 12.01
N ASN A 677 6.57 -16.58 11.65
CA ASN A 677 6.02 -17.92 11.67
C ASN A 677 6.19 -18.52 13.07
N LEU A 678 5.08 -18.92 13.69
CA LEU A 678 5.00 -19.50 15.02
C LEU A 678 4.50 -20.93 14.93
N GLU A 679 4.98 -21.80 15.83
CA GLU A 679 4.52 -23.18 15.92
C GLU A 679 3.14 -23.28 16.58
N GLU A 680 2.90 -22.45 17.61
CA GLU A 680 1.67 -22.37 18.39
C GLU A 680 1.20 -20.93 18.54
N HIS A 681 -0.08 -20.75 18.91
CA HIS A 681 -0.61 -19.44 19.27
C HIS A 681 -0.10 -19.03 20.66
N LEU A 682 0.33 -17.79 20.73
CA LEU A 682 0.72 -17.15 22.00
C LEU A 682 -0.52 -16.62 22.74
N THR A 683 -0.35 -16.29 24.01
CA THR A 683 -1.37 -15.56 24.79
C THR A 683 -1.55 -14.14 24.26
N ALA A 684 -2.70 -13.53 24.51
CA ALA A 684 -2.95 -12.13 24.15
C ALA A 684 -1.87 -11.19 24.73
N ARG A 685 -1.42 -11.42 25.97
CA ARG A 685 -0.37 -10.63 26.60
C ARG A 685 0.98 -10.75 25.88
N GLN A 686 1.34 -11.92 25.43
CA GLN A 686 2.59 -12.13 24.66
C GLN A 686 2.52 -11.44 23.29
N TYR A 687 1.38 -11.53 22.59
CA TYR A 687 1.17 -10.79 21.34
C TYR A 687 1.22 -9.27 21.57
N GLU A 688 0.62 -8.76 22.63
CA GLU A 688 0.71 -7.35 22.99
C GLU A 688 2.17 -6.90 23.13
N LEU A 689 2.99 -7.67 23.86
CA LEU A 689 4.42 -7.38 24.01
C LEU A 689 5.19 -7.43 22.69
N LEU A 690 4.89 -8.37 21.80
CA LEU A 690 5.51 -8.44 20.48
C LEU A 690 5.12 -7.26 19.58
N ILE A 691 3.85 -6.82 19.64
CA ILE A 691 3.39 -5.61 18.93
C ILE A 691 4.11 -4.37 19.45
N LEU A 692 4.25 -4.22 20.77
CA LEU A 692 5.00 -3.11 21.37
C LEU A 692 6.48 -3.16 21.00
N ASN A 693 7.08 -4.34 20.91
CA ASN A 693 8.46 -4.50 20.43
C ASN A 693 8.57 -4.12 18.95
N ALA A 694 7.61 -4.50 18.09
CA ALA A 694 7.57 -4.09 16.70
C ALA A 694 7.49 -2.56 16.55
N ILE A 695 6.67 -1.89 17.36
CA ILE A 695 6.58 -0.42 17.40
C ILE A 695 7.94 0.18 17.80
N HIS A 696 8.56 -0.32 18.87
CA HIS A 696 9.84 0.18 19.36
C HIS A 696 10.97 0.03 18.34
N GLU A 697 11.03 -1.09 17.63
CA GLU A 697 12.04 -1.34 16.59
C GLU A 697 11.71 -0.63 15.25
N GLY A 698 10.49 -0.08 15.10
CA GLY A 698 10.01 0.53 13.86
C GLY A 698 9.66 -0.47 12.76
N CYS A 699 9.29 -1.69 13.13
CA CYS A 699 8.75 -2.69 12.22
C CYS A 699 7.30 -2.34 11.87
N SER A 700 7.10 -1.68 10.75
CA SER A 700 5.82 -1.03 10.43
C SER A 700 4.74 -1.98 9.89
N TYR A 701 5.10 -3.12 9.27
CA TYR A 701 4.12 -4.03 8.66
C TYR A 701 4.46 -5.49 8.92
N PHE A 702 3.62 -6.17 9.69
CA PHE A 702 3.89 -7.54 10.13
C PHE A 702 2.63 -8.37 10.31
N THR A 703 2.81 -9.69 10.38
CA THR A 703 1.76 -10.66 10.73
C THR A 703 2.35 -11.85 11.46
N PHE A 704 1.55 -12.45 12.36
CA PHE A 704 1.88 -13.70 13.01
C PHE A 704 1.16 -14.86 12.30
N ASN A 705 1.89 -15.90 11.94
CA ASN A 705 1.38 -17.02 11.17
C ASN A 705 1.53 -18.32 11.95
N VAL A 706 0.43 -18.92 12.33
CA VAL A 706 0.36 -20.32 12.81
C VAL A 706 -0.35 -21.13 11.71
N PRO A 707 0.19 -22.28 11.27
CA PRO A 707 -0.45 -23.10 10.24
C PRO A 707 -1.78 -23.65 10.74
N ASN A 708 -2.85 -23.47 9.97
CA ASN A 708 -4.13 -24.12 10.21
C ASN A 708 -4.07 -25.55 9.67
N THR A 709 -4.60 -26.52 10.41
CA THR A 709 -4.71 -27.93 9.97
C THR A 709 -6.08 -28.17 9.33
N ILE A 710 -6.09 -28.89 8.21
CA ILE A 710 -7.30 -29.27 7.46
C ILE A 710 -7.31 -30.78 7.30
N CYS A 711 -8.30 -31.46 7.86
CA CYS A 711 -8.45 -32.89 7.64
C CYS A 711 -9.05 -33.15 6.25
N SER A 712 -8.32 -33.88 5.39
CA SER A 712 -8.77 -34.22 4.05
C SER A 712 -9.92 -35.21 4.03
N ASP A 713 -10.11 -36.00 5.12
CA ASP A 713 -11.13 -37.04 5.18
C ASP A 713 -12.48 -36.54 5.69
N CYS A 714 -12.50 -35.67 6.72
CA CYS A 714 -13.75 -35.19 7.32
C CYS A 714 -14.00 -33.68 7.16
N GLY A 715 -13.08 -32.94 6.54
CA GLY A 715 -13.18 -31.49 6.31
C GLY A 715 -13.03 -30.62 7.56
N HIS A 716 -12.66 -31.21 8.72
CA HIS A 716 -12.44 -30.42 9.94
C HIS A 716 -11.25 -29.48 9.79
N ILE A 717 -11.41 -28.22 10.21
CA ILE A 717 -10.35 -27.20 10.21
C ILE A 717 -10.04 -26.85 11.66
N SER A 718 -8.75 -26.86 12.01
CA SER A 718 -8.21 -26.42 13.30
C SER A 718 -7.28 -25.24 13.08
N LYS A 719 -7.28 -24.28 14.00
CA LYS A 719 -6.35 -23.15 14.03
C LYS A 719 -4.93 -23.54 14.49
N HIS A 720 -4.77 -24.74 15.02
CA HIS A 720 -3.49 -25.28 15.49
C HIS A 720 -2.86 -26.21 14.45
N LYS A 721 -1.55 -26.30 14.46
CA LYS A 721 -0.80 -27.28 13.68
C LYS A 721 -0.91 -28.64 14.40
N LEU A 722 -1.61 -29.58 13.80
CA LEU A 722 -1.89 -30.90 14.39
C LEU A 722 -1.32 -32.00 13.51
N GLU A 723 -0.94 -33.13 14.13
CA GLU A 723 -0.51 -34.36 13.46
C GLU A 723 -1.66 -35.34 13.21
N LYS A 724 -2.75 -35.20 13.98
CA LYS A 724 -3.97 -36.02 13.85
C LYS A 724 -5.22 -35.17 13.97
N CYS A 725 -6.23 -35.52 13.18
CA CYS A 725 -7.52 -34.86 13.25
C CYS A 725 -8.23 -35.17 14.57
N PRO A 726 -8.59 -34.16 15.41
CA PRO A 726 -9.26 -34.43 16.69
C PRO A 726 -10.70 -34.93 16.51
N LYS A 727 -11.31 -34.77 15.32
CA LYS A 727 -12.68 -35.18 15.05
C LYS A 727 -12.78 -36.64 14.58
N CYS A 728 -11.86 -37.13 13.74
CA CYS A 728 -11.95 -38.46 13.16
C CYS A 728 -10.69 -39.33 13.32
N GLY A 729 -9.63 -38.79 13.94
CA GLY A 729 -8.38 -39.48 14.19
C GLY A 729 -7.47 -39.70 12.95
N SER A 730 -7.85 -39.15 11.80
CA SER A 730 -7.10 -39.27 10.56
C SER A 730 -5.77 -38.52 10.58
N GLU A 731 -4.74 -39.07 9.97
CA GLU A 731 -3.45 -38.44 9.71
C GLU A 731 -3.37 -37.87 8.25
N ASN A 732 -4.45 -38.00 7.46
CA ASN A 732 -4.54 -37.40 6.12
C ASN A 732 -4.86 -35.92 6.24
N LEU A 733 -3.82 -35.14 6.53
CA LEU A 733 -3.92 -33.71 6.84
C LEU A 733 -3.27 -32.86 5.74
N ASP A 734 -3.86 -31.71 5.50
CA ASP A 734 -3.29 -30.59 4.73
C ASP A 734 -3.15 -29.40 5.66
N TYR A 735 -2.26 -28.48 5.32
CA TYR A 735 -2.05 -27.27 6.09
C TYR A 735 -2.43 -26.03 5.27
N ALA A 736 -2.85 -24.97 5.95
CA ALA A 736 -3.06 -23.66 5.35
C ALA A 736 -2.29 -22.61 6.13
N THR A 737 -1.48 -21.83 5.44
CA THR A 737 -0.74 -20.72 5.98
C THR A 737 -0.56 -19.64 4.89
N ARG A 738 0.04 -18.50 5.26
CA ARG A 738 0.37 -17.50 4.23
C ARG A 738 1.54 -18.01 3.38
N ILE A 739 1.33 -18.07 2.08
CA ILE A 739 2.43 -18.35 1.15
C ILE A 739 3.42 -17.20 1.18
N ILE A 740 2.91 -16.03 0.86
CA ILE A 740 3.42 -14.70 1.16
C ILE A 740 2.19 -13.82 1.29
N GLY A 741 1.75 -12.90 1.36
CA GLY A 741 0.60 -12.02 1.41
C GLY A 741 -0.76 -12.62 1.83
N TYR A 742 -1.16 -13.79 1.39
CA TYR A 742 -2.50 -14.35 1.62
C TYR A 742 -2.51 -15.81 2.07
N LEU A 743 -3.58 -16.19 2.80
CA LEU A 743 -3.78 -17.53 3.35
C LEU A 743 -4.24 -18.50 2.26
N THR A 744 -3.51 -19.59 2.08
CA THR A 744 -3.88 -20.68 1.15
C THR A 744 -3.38 -22.03 1.61
N ARG A 745 -3.90 -23.11 1.00
CA ARG A 745 -3.47 -24.49 1.31
C ARG A 745 -2.07 -24.76 0.77
N VAL A 746 -1.22 -25.37 1.58
CA VAL A 746 0.14 -25.77 1.21
C VAL A 746 0.13 -26.78 0.06
N SER A 747 -0.86 -27.70 0.04
CA SER A 747 -1.01 -28.69 -1.04
C SER A 747 -1.13 -28.08 -2.44
N LYS A 748 -1.56 -26.82 -2.54
CA LYS A 748 -1.71 -26.08 -3.81
C LYS A 748 -0.45 -25.31 -4.24
N TRP A 749 0.60 -25.30 -3.44
CA TRP A 749 1.84 -24.59 -3.75
C TRP A 749 2.69 -25.36 -4.76
N SER A 750 3.60 -24.69 -5.46
CA SER A 750 4.60 -25.36 -6.31
C SER A 750 5.51 -26.26 -5.47
N ALA A 751 6.17 -27.22 -6.12
CA ALA A 751 7.07 -28.14 -5.43
C ALA A 751 8.20 -27.42 -4.67
N GLU A 752 8.76 -26.36 -5.26
CA GLU A 752 9.83 -25.55 -4.66
C GLU A 752 9.33 -24.76 -3.45
N ARG A 753 8.09 -24.25 -3.51
CA ARG A 753 7.47 -23.56 -2.37
C ARG A 753 7.06 -24.51 -1.26
N LYS A 754 6.63 -25.73 -1.57
CA LYS A 754 6.43 -26.78 -0.55
C LYS A 754 7.75 -27.12 0.14
N ASN A 755 8.83 -27.28 -0.62
CA ASN A 755 10.17 -27.49 -0.04
C ASN A 755 10.61 -26.32 0.85
N GLU A 756 10.30 -25.07 0.48
CA GLU A 756 10.55 -23.90 1.31
C GLU A 756 9.71 -23.97 2.60
N TYR A 757 8.41 -24.32 2.51
CA TYR A 757 7.55 -24.49 3.68
C TYR A 757 8.06 -25.57 4.65
N ASP A 758 8.46 -26.72 4.13
CA ASP A 758 8.99 -27.83 4.92
C ASP A 758 10.28 -27.48 5.67
N ARG A 759 11.02 -26.49 5.15
CA ARG A 759 12.26 -25.98 5.77
C ARG A 759 12.05 -24.77 6.65
N ARG A 760 10.86 -24.16 6.65
CA ARG A 760 10.57 -22.99 7.51
C ARG A 760 10.81 -23.31 8.97
N TYR A 761 11.55 -22.44 9.64
CA TYR A 761 11.65 -22.48 11.08
C TYR A 761 10.44 -21.76 11.70
N PHE A 762 9.67 -22.50 12.49
CA PHE A 762 8.56 -21.99 13.27
C PHE A 762 9.03 -21.81 14.72
N GLY A 763 9.23 -20.55 15.15
CA GLY A 763 9.64 -20.22 16.50
C GLY A 763 8.46 -20.20 17.48
N GLY A 764 8.74 -20.29 18.80
CA GLY A 764 7.68 -20.13 19.83
C GLY A 764 7.98 -20.79 21.15
N GLN A 765 8.67 -21.93 21.18
CA GLN A 765 9.03 -22.63 22.45
C GLN A 765 9.99 -21.83 23.34
N GLU A 766 10.76 -20.89 22.78
CA GLU A 766 11.73 -20.06 23.52
C GLU A 766 11.08 -19.10 24.53
N TYR A 767 9.76 -18.90 24.46
CA TYR A 767 9.02 -17.97 25.32
C TYR A 767 8.33 -18.64 26.52
N GLU A 768 8.16 -19.97 26.50
CA GLU A 768 7.60 -20.71 27.62
C GLU A 768 8.60 -20.78 28.79
N ASP A 769 9.90 -20.93 28.50
CA ASP A 769 10.96 -21.05 29.50
C ASP A 769 11.27 -19.73 30.23
N GLN A 770 10.94 -18.56 29.63
CA GLN A 770 11.19 -17.25 30.25
C GLN A 770 10.00 -16.72 31.05
N ALA A 771 8.81 -17.27 30.89
CA ALA A 771 7.62 -16.86 31.65
C ALA A 771 7.51 -17.58 32.99
N GLU A 772 8.27 -18.67 33.22
CA GLU A 772 8.34 -19.42 34.48
C GLU A 772 9.55 -19.07 35.34
N SER A 773 10.44 -18.19 34.88
CA SER A 773 11.59 -17.67 35.66
C SER A 773 11.37 -16.18 36.00
#